data_7149c6ee58d3feda95cb8e94d25ae546
#
_entry.id   7149c6ee58d3feda95cb8e94d25ae546
#
_cell.length_a   1.000
_cell.length_b   1.000
_cell.length_c   1.000
_cell.angle_alpha   90.00
_cell.angle_beta   90.00
_cell.angle_gamma   90.00
#
_symmetry.space_group_name_H-M   'P 1'
#
loop_
_entity.id
_entity.type
_entity.pdbx_description
1 polymer ?
#
loop_
_entity_poly.entity_id
_entity_poly.type
_entity_poly.pdbx_seq_one_letter_code
_entity_poly.pdbx_strand_id
1 'polypeptide(L)'
;MEKQIKIALAGNPNSGKTTLFNALTGSNQFVGNWPGVTVEKKEGKLKKHDDVVIMDLPGIYSLSPYTLEEVVSRNYLITERPDAILNIVDGTNLERNLYLTTQLTELGIPVVVAINMMDVVKKNGDQINVKELSRQLGCPVVEISALKGTGIMEAAEAAVSAAAGPHTEPQHTFSGPVEHAIAHIEEAVLHDKPAAQQRWYAIKIFERDDKVLEQLQIPADVMQHIETDIKAAETELDDDAESIITNERYVYIAQVIKSCYKKKSAGKLSASDKIDKIVTNRWLGLPIFAAVMFIVYWVAMVGVGAPATDWANDGLFGDGWHLFGIGSSAYSEAADEYTTASDAISGYYELDTEAEDFDADAALAEMKSVTADSESTTIEVEDEETLALNDMTVYYDSIPDDADEKTTIGMTYVDAVSYFEENGFDEPDPADYGVWVPGVPVLVGNALEAAGAADWLSGLILDGIVAGVGAVLGFVPQMLVLFLMLAFLEACGYMARIAFVLDRIFRKFGLSGKSFIPMLIGTGCGIPGVMASRTIENERDRRMTIMTTTFIPCGAKVPFIGMIAGALFGGSAWVSTSAYFIGMAAIVISGIMLKKTRMFSGDPAPFVMELPAYHWPTLGNVLRSMWERGWSFIKKAGTIILLSTIFVWFTTYFGWAEDGFRMLSDEEINYSILAKIGGAIAWIFAPLGWGNWQAVVASITGLVAKENIVGTLGILYGGGDGTVYQNLATAFNGITGYSFLVFNLLCAPCFAAIGAIKREMNSQKWTWFAIGYQCGFAYAIALMVNQFGALFTGNGNVLGVIVGVVLLAFIVYMLVKPYKEATKLTAKIK
;
A
#
# COMPACT_ATOMS: atom_id res chain seq x y z
N MET A 1 9.67 -48.54 19.14
CA MET A 1 9.77 -47.28 18.35
C MET A 1 10.96 -46.56 18.87
N GLU A 2 12.00 -46.37 18.06
CA GLU A 2 13.14 -45.52 18.44
C GLU A 2 12.61 -44.11 18.70
N LYS A 3 13.05 -43.50 19.80
CA LYS A 3 12.59 -42.15 20.20
C LYS A 3 13.11 -41.18 19.16
N GLN A 4 12.22 -40.54 18.41
CA GLN A 4 12.55 -39.54 17.42
C GLN A 4 13.08 -38.27 18.13
N ILE A 5 14.27 -37.83 17.77
CA ILE A 5 14.87 -36.59 18.32
C ILE A 5 14.27 -35.38 17.60
N LYS A 6 13.76 -34.43 18.38
CA LYS A 6 13.21 -33.18 17.87
C LYS A 6 14.16 -32.01 18.15
N ILE A 7 14.64 -31.35 17.12
CA ILE A 7 15.50 -30.16 17.22
C ILE A 7 14.71 -28.94 16.74
N ALA A 8 14.62 -27.90 17.58
CA ALA A 8 14.04 -26.61 17.20
C ALA A 8 15.12 -25.71 16.59
N LEU A 9 14.88 -25.20 15.38
CA LEU A 9 15.72 -24.20 14.75
C LEU A 9 15.18 -22.82 15.11
N ALA A 10 15.90 -22.10 15.96
CA ALA A 10 15.55 -20.74 16.41
C ALA A 10 16.54 -19.71 15.86
N GLY A 11 16.16 -18.45 15.84
CA GLY A 11 17.04 -17.35 15.45
C GLY A 11 16.29 -16.10 15.04
N ASN A 12 17.00 -15.00 15.00
CA ASN A 12 16.45 -13.71 14.62
C ASN A 12 16.02 -13.69 13.15
N PRO A 13 15.06 -12.84 12.77
CA PRO A 13 14.79 -12.56 11.36
C PRO A 13 16.07 -12.15 10.62
N ASN A 14 16.24 -12.60 9.40
CA ASN A 14 17.42 -12.35 8.54
C ASN A 14 18.77 -12.97 8.99
N SER A 15 18.80 -13.75 10.05
CA SER A 15 20.02 -14.47 10.48
C SER A 15 20.47 -15.58 9.51
N GLY A 16 19.66 -15.90 8.48
CA GLY A 16 19.92 -16.98 7.52
C GLY A 16 19.27 -18.32 7.89
N LYS A 17 18.27 -18.30 8.78
CA LYS A 17 17.58 -19.48 9.31
C LYS A 17 16.96 -20.35 8.21
N THR A 18 16.21 -19.78 7.29
CA THR A 18 15.59 -20.53 6.17
C THR A 18 16.63 -21.15 5.24
N THR A 19 17.74 -20.46 5.01
CA THR A 19 18.86 -21.00 4.22
C THR A 19 19.48 -22.21 4.92
N LEU A 20 19.68 -22.12 6.23
CA LEU A 20 20.20 -23.22 7.04
C LEU A 20 19.23 -24.41 7.05
N PHE A 21 17.93 -24.16 7.28
CA PHE A 21 16.90 -25.19 7.28
C PHE A 21 16.85 -25.98 5.95
N ASN A 22 16.84 -25.25 4.82
CA ASN A 22 16.85 -25.86 3.50
C ASN A 22 18.14 -26.69 3.23
N ALA A 23 19.27 -26.22 3.71
CA ALA A 23 20.53 -26.94 3.58
C ALA A 23 20.56 -28.24 4.41
N LEU A 24 19.98 -28.24 5.61
CA LEU A 24 19.91 -29.38 6.52
C LEU A 24 18.88 -30.44 6.08
N THR A 25 17.71 -30.04 5.63
CA THR A 25 16.57 -30.92 5.33
C THR A 25 16.44 -31.30 3.85
N GLY A 26 16.90 -30.43 2.93
CA GLY A 26 16.78 -30.67 1.49
C GLY A 26 15.33 -30.65 1.00
N SER A 27 14.93 -31.65 0.21
CA SER A 27 13.56 -31.77 -0.35
C SER A 27 12.55 -32.43 0.60
N ASN A 28 12.99 -33.00 1.71
CA ASN A 28 12.13 -33.71 2.65
C ASN A 28 11.56 -32.78 3.71
N GLN A 29 10.67 -31.88 3.26
CA GLN A 29 10.04 -30.87 4.12
C GLN A 29 8.53 -30.99 4.09
N PHE A 30 7.91 -30.80 5.24
CA PHE A 30 6.46 -30.60 5.36
C PHE A 30 6.21 -29.12 5.66
N VAL A 31 5.32 -28.50 4.89
CA VAL A 31 4.92 -27.10 5.03
C VAL A 31 3.42 -27.04 5.33
N GLY A 32 3.05 -26.38 6.39
CA GLY A 32 1.67 -26.15 6.81
C GLY A 32 1.56 -24.86 7.61
N ASN A 33 0.47 -24.70 8.34
CA ASN A 33 0.33 -23.60 9.29
C ASN A 33 0.30 -24.13 10.71
N TRP A 34 0.77 -23.34 11.67
CA TRP A 34 0.59 -23.64 13.08
C TRP A 34 -0.88 -23.66 13.43
N PRO A 35 -1.34 -24.60 14.29
CA PRO A 35 -2.75 -24.75 14.63
C PRO A 35 -3.37 -23.43 15.14
N GLY A 36 -4.46 -23.01 14.53
CA GLY A 36 -5.23 -21.83 14.94
C GLY A 36 -4.64 -20.47 14.58
N VAL A 37 -3.52 -20.41 13.86
CA VAL A 37 -2.86 -19.16 13.42
C VAL A 37 -2.42 -19.25 11.96
N THR A 38 -2.18 -18.08 11.35
CA THR A 38 -1.72 -17.96 9.94
C THR A 38 -0.19 -18.04 9.80
N VAL A 39 0.52 -18.42 10.85
CA VAL A 39 1.98 -18.54 10.87
C VAL A 39 2.40 -19.86 10.23
N GLU A 40 3.34 -19.80 9.30
CA GLU A 40 3.84 -20.96 8.57
C GLU A 40 4.64 -21.90 9.49
N LYS A 41 4.33 -23.20 9.43
CA LYS A 41 5.04 -24.28 10.12
C LYS A 41 5.84 -25.09 9.10
N LYS A 42 7.14 -25.23 9.33
CA LYS A 42 8.03 -26.07 8.52
C LYS A 42 8.72 -27.10 9.40
N GLU A 43 8.64 -28.34 8.98
CA GLU A 43 9.39 -29.44 9.60
C GLU A 43 10.04 -30.31 8.55
N GLY A 44 11.20 -30.88 8.86
CA GLY A 44 11.91 -31.74 7.92
C GLY A 44 12.88 -32.68 8.62
N LYS A 45 13.17 -33.81 7.98
CA LYS A 45 14.18 -34.75 8.46
C LYS A 45 15.59 -34.25 8.18
N LEU A 46 16.47 -34.39 9.15
CA LEU A 46 17.89 -34.07 8.98
C LEU A 46 18.53 -35.04 7.97
N LYS A 47 19.30 -34.51 7.04
CA LYS A 47 20.10 -35.33 6.10
C LYS A 47 21.03 -36.27 6.89
N LYS A 48 21.10 -37.53 6.49
CA LYS A 48 21.90 -38.63 7.11
C LYS A 48 21.40 -39.11 8.48
N HIS A 49 20.30 -38.57 9.03
CA HIS A 49 19.70 -38.95 10.31
C HIS A 49 18.18 -39.04 10.15
N ASP A 50 17.65 -40.20 9.83
CA ASP A 50 16.20 -40.41 9.61
C ASP A 50 15.36 -40.32 10.89
N ASP A 51 16.01 -40.48 12.03
CA ASP A 51 15.48 -40.39 13.39
C ASP A 51 15.41 -38.99 13.97
N VAL A 52 15.98 -37.98 13.25
CA VAL A 52 16.05 -36.57 13.70
C VAL A 52 15.14 -35.70 12.86
N VAL A 53 14.23 -34.96 13.52
CA VAL A 53 13.35 -33.99 12.90
C VAL A 53 13.73 -32.56 13.32
N ILE A 54 13.90 -31.69 12.35
CA ILE A 54 14.16 -30.27 12.57
C ILE A 54 12.85 -29.52 12.38
N MET A 55 12.45 -28.72 13.38
CA MET A 55 11.33 -27.83 13.37
C MET A 55 11.83 -26.40 13.13
N ASP A 56 11.45 -25.76 12.01
CA ASP A 56 11.78 -24.37 11.74
C ASP A 56 10.78 -23.46 12.49
N LEU A 57 11.25 -22.79 13.55
CA LEU A 57 10.46 -21.81 14.26
C LEU A 57 10.40 -20.49 13.49
N PRO A 58 9.35 -19.69 13.61
CA PRO A 58 9.34 -18.32 13.10
C PRO A 58 10.56 -17.52 13.55
N GLY A 59 11.01 -16.57 12.72
CA GLY A 59 12.08 -15.65 13.12
C GLY A 59 11.59 -14.69 14.20
N ILE A 60 12.25 -14.67 15.35
CA ILE A 60 11.84 -13.88 16.52
C ILE A 60 13.04 -13.12 17.10
N TYR A 61 12.76 -12.00 17.73
CA TYR A 61 13.77 -11.22 18.46
C TYR A 61 13.77 -11.53 19.95
N SER A 62 12.65 -11.98 20.48
CA SER A 62 12.40 -12.22 21.89
C SER A 62 11.38 -13.34 22.07
N LEU A 63 11.35 -13.95 23.25
CA LEU A 63 10.28 -14.84 23.69
C LEU A 63 9.15 -14.09 24.41
N SER A 64 9.13 -12.76 24.36
CA SER A 64 8.01 -11.94 24.86
C SER A 64 6.83 -12.00 23.90
N PRO A 65 5.55 -12.01 24.37
CA PRO A 65 4.38 -12.30 23.56
C PRO A 65 3.86 -11.06 22.80
N TYR A 66 4.73 -10.32 22.11
CA TYR A 66 4.33 -9.12 21.37
C TYR A 66 3.81 -9.41 19.95
N THR A 67 4.34 -10.44 19.28
CA THR A 67 3.93 -10.85 17.94
C THR A 67 3.35 -12.26 17.96
N LEU A 68 2.59 -12.63 16.90
CA LEU A 68 2.05 -14.00 16.77
C LEU A 68 3.18 -15.02 16.61
N GLU A 69 4.23 -14.65 15.90
CA GLU A 69 5.44 -15.45 15.67
C GLU A 69 6.14 -15.75 16.99
N GLU A 70 6.28 -14.74 17.86
CA GLU A 70 6.89 -14.89 19.19
C GLU A 70 6.01 -15.76 20.11
N VAL A 71 4.69 -15.56 20.07
CA VAL A 71 3.74 -16.40 20.82
C VAL A 71 3.83 -17.86 20.39
N VAL A 72 3.86 -18.13 19.08
CA VAL A 72 3.95 -19.48 18.52
C VAL A 72 5.27 -20.15 18.92
N SER A 73 6.39 -19.47 18.72
CA SER A 73 7.73 -19.97 19.07
C SER A 73 7.86 -20.27 20.56
N ARG A 74 7.41 -19.32 21.40
CA ARG A 74 7.41 -19.47 22.86
C ARG A 74 6.56 -20.66 23.29
N ASN A 75 5.33 -20.78 22.81
CA ASN A 75 4.42 -21.86 23.19
C ASN A 75 5.00 -23.23 22.79
N TYR A 76 5.59 -23.32 21.58
CA TYR A 76 6.23 -24.56 21.15
C TYR A 76 7.39 -24.96 22.08
N LEU A 77 8.29 -24.01 22.39
CA LEU A 77 9.44 -24.29 23.25
C LEU A 77 9.05 -24.69 24.67
N ILE A 78 7.97 -24.11 25.20
CA ILE A 78 7.52 -24.39 26.58
C ILE A 78 6.69 -25.66 26.64
N THR A 79 5.75 -25.87 25.69
CA THR A 79 4.77 -26.97 25.75
C THR A 79 5.31 -28.26 25.14
N GLU A 80 5.88 -28.18 23.91
CA GLU A 80 6.38 -29.36 23.18
C GLU A 80 7.78 -29.78 23.66
N ARG A 81 8.56 -28.82 24.19
CA ARG A 81 9.92 -29.02 24.73
C ARG A 81 10.78 -29.89 23.81
N PRO A 82 11.35 -29.35 22.73
CA PRO A 82 12.25 -30.10 21.85
C PRO A 82 13.45 -30.67 22.63
N ASP A 83 14.06 -31.72 22.14
CA ASP A 83 15.23 -32.36 22.79
C ASP A 83 16.48 -31.46 22.73
N ALA A 84 16.59 -30.57 21.74
CA ALA A 84 17.63 -29.51 21.66
C ALA A 84 17.13 -28.28 20.84
N ILE A 85 17.81 -27.16 21.02
CA ILE A 85 17.61 -25.93 20.26
C ILE A 85 18.90 -25.63 19.47
N LEU A 86 18.79 -25.51 18.14
CA LEU A 86 19.83 -24.96 17.29
C LEU A 86 19.52 -23.49 17.02
N ASN A 87 20.24 -22.60 17.70
CA ASN A 87 20.02 -21.15 17.58
C ASN A 87 21.01 -20.55 16.57
N ILE A 88 20.49 -20.00 15.46
CA ILE A 88 21.31 -19.33 14.46
C ILE A 88 21.45 -17.85 14.79
N VAL A 89 22.69 -17.38 14.85
CA VAL A 89 23.10 -16.03 15.25
C VAL A 89 23.86 -15.37 14.10
N ASP A 90 23.51 -14.14 13.76
CA ASP A 90 24.27 -13.35 12.79
C ASP A 90 25.56 -12.82 13.43
N GLY A 91 26.71 -13.31 12.95
CA GLY A 91 28.05 -12.91 13.45
C GLY A 91 28.40 -11.45 13.15
N THR A 92 27.71 -10.78 12.21
CA THR A 92 27.91 -9.36 11.90
C THR A 92 27.19 -8.45 12.89
N ASN A 93 26.12 -8.97 13.55
CA ASN A 93 25.29 -8.27 14.54
C ASN A 93 25.16 -9.08 15.84
N LEU A 94 26.28 -9.54 16.36
CA LEU A 94 26.34 -10.50 17.47
C LEU A 94 25.60 -10.01 18.72
N GLU A 95 25.80 -8.76 19.12
CA GLU A 95 25.20 -8.14 20.32
C GLU A 95 23.69 -8.32 20.40
N ARG A 96 23.01 -7.98 19.34
CA ARG A 96 21.55 -8.06 19.28
C ARG A 96 21.03 -9.49 19.21
N ASN A 97 21.73 -10.34 18.44
CA ASN A 97 21.30 -11.72 18.27
C ASN A 97 21.49 -12.54 19.56
N LEU A 98 22.44 -12.18 20.40
CA LEU A 98 22.64 -12.82 21.70
C LEU A 98 21.49 -12.55 22.69
N TYR A 99 20.66 -11.53 22.50
CA TYR A 99 19.51 -11.28 23.35
C TYR A 99 18.49 -12.45 23.33
N LEU A 100 18.19 -12.99 22.15
CA LEU A 100 17.38 -14.19 22.06
C LEU A 100 18.12 -15.40 22.64
N THR A 101 19.44 -15.50 22.43
CA THR A 101 20.26 -16.58 22.98
C THR A 101 20.16 -16.65 24.49
N THR A 102 20.25 -15.52 25.20
CA THR A 102 20.12 -15.49 26.69
C THR A 102 18.77 -16.03 27.14
N GLN A 103 17.68 -15.67 26.45
CA GLN A 103 16.35 -16.19 26.77
C GLN A 103 16.17 -17.69 26.46
N LEU A 104 16.82 -18.19 25.41
CA LEU A 104 16.79 -19.62 25.08
C LEU A 104 17.56 -20.46 26.11
N THR A 105 18.67 -19.97 26.62
CA THR A 105 19.45 -20.65 27.68
C THR A 105 18.69 -20.69 29.00
N GLU A 106 17.83 -19.74 29.30
CA GLU A 106 16.98 -19.70 30.48
C GLU A 106 15.90 -20.81 30.49
N LEU A 107 15.53 -21.39 29.32
CA LEU A 107 14.50 -22.42 29.22
C LEU A 107 14.89 -23.79 29.78
N GLY A 108 16.18 -24.02 30.08
CA GLY A 108 16.66 -25.32 30.54
C GLY A 108 16.51 -26.42 29.48
N ILE A 109 16.61 -26.08 28.21
CA ILE A 109 16.71 -26.99 27.05
C ILE A 109 18.13 -26.92 26.52
N PRO A 110 18.78 -28.04 26.08
CA PRO A 110 20.09 -27.99 25.46
C PRO A 110 20.10 -27.02 24.27
N VAL A 111 21.02 -26.05 24.29
CA VAL A 111 21.18 -25.04 23.25
C VAL A 111 22.53 -25.18 22.57
N VAL A 112 22.50 -25.12 21.22
CA VAL A 112 23.72 -24.98 20.40
C VAL A 112 23.60 -23.69 19.59
N VAL A 113 24.65 -22.88 19.60
CA VAL A 113 24.69 -21.61 18.87
C VAL A 113 25.48 -21.79 17.57
N ALA A 114 24.85 -21.52 16.45
CA ALA A 114 25.49 -21.50 15.13
C ALA A 114 25.70 -20.05 14.69
N ILE A 115 26.95 -19.57 14.71
CA ILE A 115 27.30 -18.21 14.25
C ILE A 115 27.42 -18.23 12.73
N ASN A 116 26.45 -17.61 12.08
CA ASN A 116 26.37 -17.49 10.62
C ASN A 116 27.10 -16.24 10.11
N MET A 117 27.27 -16.17 8.80
CA MET A 117 27.96 -15.08 8.09
C MET A 117 29.44 -14.92 8.50
N MET A 118 30.10 -15.99 8.96
CA MET A 118 31.51 -15.95 9.33
C MET A 118 32.45 -15.60 8.17
N ASP A 119 32.02 -15.84 6.93
CA ASP A 119 32.72 -15.38 5.73
C ASP A 119 32.70 -13.85 5.60
N VAL A 120 31.62 -13.19 5.97
CA VAL A 120 31.51 -11.73 6.01
C VAL A 120 32.33 -11.16 7.17
N VAL A 121 32.24 -11.74 8.36
CA VAL A 121 33.03 -11.35 9.54
C VAL A 121 34.53 -11.39 9.21
N LYS A 122 35.02 -12.50 8.65
CA LYS A 122 36.42 -12.67 8.23
C LYS A 122 36.83 -11.70 7.13
N LYS A 123 35.93 -11.41 6.15
CA LYS A 123 36.17 -10.43 5.08
C LYS A 123 36.32 -9.01 5.65
N ASN A 124 35.54 -8.65 6.65
CA ASN A 124 35.66 -7.35 7.34
C ASN A 124 36.92 -7.24 8.21
N GLY A 125 37.58 -8.37 8.47
CA GLY A 125 38.74 -8.45 9.32
C GLY A 125 38.44 -8.47 10.82
N ASP A 126 37.19 -8.69 11.17
CA ASP A 126 36.72 -8.83 12.55
C ASP A 126 37.04 -10.25 13.06
N GLN A 127 37.21 -10.40 14.37
CA GLN A 127 37.54 -11.66 15.01
C GLN A 127 36.58 -11.95 16.14
N ILE A 128 35.98 -13.15 16.11
CA ILE A 128 35.13 -13.69 17.18
C ILE A 128 35.90 -14.84 17.82
N ASN A 129 36.10 -14.76 19.14
CA ASN A 129 36.70 -15.87 19.91
C ASN A 129 35.59 -16.86 20.30
N VAL A 130 35.36 -17.85 19.45
CA VAL A 130 34.27 -18.83 19.59
C VAL A 130 34.41 -19.64 20.88
N LYS A 131 35.65 -19.98 21.30
CA LYS A 131 35.89 -20.73 22.54
C LYS A 131 35.50 -19.93 23.80
N GLU A 132 35.84 -18.67 23.80
CA GLU A 132 35.49 -17.78 24.92
C GLU A 132 33.99 -17.50 24.93
N LEU A 133 33.38 -17.32 23.75
CA LEU A 133 31.93 -17.14 23.62
C LEU A 133 31.17 -18.38 24.13
N SER A 134 31.64 -19.60 23.77
CA SER A 134 31.06 -20.85 24.25
C SER A 134 31.15 -20.96 25.78
N ARG A 135 32.28 -20.54 26.35
CA ARG A 135 32.47 -20.54 27.80
C ARG A 135 31.52 -19.55 28.52
N GLN A 136 31.37 -18.37 27.94
CA GLN A 136 30.53 -17.32 28.53
C GLN A 136 29.05 -17.66 28.43
N LEU A 137 28.58 -18.27 27.31
CA LEU A 137 27.19 -18.64 27.12
C LEU A 137 26.83 -19.99 27.78
N GLY A 138 27.80 -20.79 28.20
CA GLY A 138 27.56 -22.12 28.77
C GLY A 138 27.02 -23.14 27.79
N CYS A 139 27.18 -22.94 26.48
CA CYS A 139 26.70 -23.84 25.45
C CYS A 139 27.67 -23.97 24.27
N PRO A 140 27.58 -25.06 23.48
CA PRO A 140 28.44 -25.23 22.29
C PRO A 140 28.18 -24.13 21.25
N VAL A 141 29.27 -23.60 20.67
CA VAL A 141 29.21 -22.57 19.62
C VAL A 141 29.97 -23.07 18.40
N VAL A 142 29.36 -23.02 17.22
CA VAL A 142 29.90 -23.49 15.94
C VAL A 142 29.89 -22.37 14.90
N GLU A 143 31.01 -22.21 14.17
CA GLU A 143 31.07 -21.25 13.04
C GLU A 143 30.42 -21.83 11.80
N ILE A 144 29.52 -21.07 11.18
CA ILE A 144 28.89 -21.51 9.91
C ILE A 144 28.88 -20.39 8.88
N SER A 145 28.74 -20.77 7.60
CA SER A 145 28.28 -19.91 6.53
C SER A 145 27.17 -20.67 5.77
N ALA A 146 25.93 -20.35 6.07
CA ALA A 146 24.78 -21.02 5.47
C ALA A 146 24.75 -20.83 3.94
N LEU A 147 25.21 -19.67 3.44
CA LEU A 147 25.28 -19.38 2.01
C LEU A 147 26.35 -20.21 1.29
N LYS A 148 27.50 -20.44 1.94
CA LYS A 148 28.62 -21.21 1.37
C LYS A 148 28.57 -22.71 1.71
N GLY A 149 27.66 -23.13 2.55
CA GLY A 149 27.48 -24.51 2.97
C GLY A 149 28.56 -25.04 3.95
N THR A 150 29.34 -24.13 4.56
CA THR A 150 30.42 -24.55 5.50
C THR A 150 29.92 -24.62 6.93
N GLY A 151 30.33 -25.62 7.71
CA GLY A 151 30.01 -25.80 9.13
C GLY A 151 28.57 -26.26 9.42
N ILE A 152 27.71 -26.40 8.40
CA ILE A 152 26.27 -26.70 8.57
C ILE A 152 26.04 -28.05 9.24
N MET A 153 26.68 -29.12 8.75
CA MET A 153 26.53 -30.46 9.33
C MET A 153 27.16 -30.55 10.69
N GLU A 154 28.27 -29.87 10.93
CA GLU A 154 28.93 -29.80 12.23
C GLU A 154 28.01 -29.16 13.29
N ALA A 155 27.29 -28.11 12.94
CA ALA A 155 26.29 -27.49 13.83
C ALA A 155 25.11 -28.45 14.11
N ALA A 156 24.66 -29.20 13.11
CA ALA A 156 23.60 -30.20 13.27
C ALA A 156 24.01 -31.36 14.15
N GLU A 157 25.20 -31.91 13.94
CA GLU A 157 25.78 -32.97 14.77
C GLU A 157 26.01 -32.52 16.21
N ALA A 158 26.46 -31.28 16.42
CA ALA A 158 26.54 -30.67 17.75
C ALA A 158 25.17 -30.61 18.43
N ALA A 159 24.10 -30.27 17.70
CA ALA A 159 22.73 -30.19 18.22
C ALA A 159 22.19 -31.61 18.56
N VAL A 160 22.45 -32.61 17.72
CA VAL A 160 22.11 -34.03 18.01
C VAL A 160 22.87 -34.53 19.26
N SER A 161 24.12 -34.20 19.38
CA SER A 161 24.93 -34.54 20.55
C SER A 161 24.43 -33.86 21.82
N ALA A 162 24.03 -32.58 21.71
CA ALA A 162 23.50 -31.84 22.84
C ALA A 162 22.13 -32.38 23.29
N ALA A 163 21.32 -32.93 22.38
CA ALA A 163 20.01 -33.54 22.72
C ALA A 163 20.14 -34.75 23.65
N ALA A 164 21.31 -35.41 23.64
CA ALA A 164 21.64 -36.52 24.54
C ALA A 164 22.40 -36.08 25.80
N GLY A 165 22.78 -34.81 25.87
CA GLY A 165 23.61 -34.21 26.95
C GLY A 165 22.78 -33.60 28.09
N PRO A 166 23.43 -32.95 29.04
CA PRO A 166 22.79 -32.20 30.10
C PRO A 166 22.11 -30.92 29.52
N HIS A 167 21.12 -30.39 30.23
CA HIS A 167 20.52 -29.15 29.92
C HIS A 167 21.49 -27.98 30.02
N THR A 168 21.28 -26.94 29.23
CA THR A 168 22.05 -25.71 29.30
C THR A 168 21.65 -24.91 30.55
N GLU A 169 22.62 -24.57 31.35
CA GLU A 169 22.41 -23.68 32.51
C GLU A 169 22.80 -22.25 32.10
N PRO A 170 21.92 -21.25 32.36
CA PRO A 170 22.23 -19.86 32.10
C PRO A 170 23.40 -19.39 32.94
N GLN A 171 24.40 -18.79 32.29
CA GLN A 171 25.62 -18.30 32.97
C GLN A 171 25.49 -16.84 33.46
N HIS A 172 24.42 -16.16 33.09
CA HIS A 172 24.20 -14.77 33.49
C HIS A 172 23.52 -14.69 34.87
N THR A 173 24.01 -13.75 35.66
CA THR A 173 23.42 -13.34 36.93
C THR A 173 23.03 -11.86 36.81
N PHE A 174 21.87 -11.51 37.36
CA PHE A 174 21.38 -10.14 37.38
C PHE A 174 21.98 -9.35 38.56
N SER A 175 21.63 -8.07 38.67
CA SER A 175 22.00 -7.25 39.82
C SER A 175 21.43 -7.81 41.14
N GLY A 176 22.07 -7.50 42.28
CA GLY A 176 21.72 -8.03 43.59
C GLY A 176 20.22 -7.93 43.93
N PRO A 177 19.56 -6.77 43.77
CA PRO A 177 18.13 -6.63 44.05
C PRO A 177 17.25 -7.54 43.20
N VAL A 178 17.61 -7.73 41.91
CA VAL A 178 16.87 -8.58 41.00
C VAL A 178 17.06 -10.06 41.32
N GLU A 179 18.29 -10.50 41.54
CA GLU A 179 18.59 -11.90 41.93
C GLU A 179 17.93 -12.28 43.25
N HIS A 180 17.91 -11.35 44.24
CA HIS A 180 17.23 -11.56 45.48
C HIS A 180 15.71 -11.79 45.31
N ALA A 181 15.05 -10.96 44.47
CA ALA A 181 13.64 -11.13 44.18
C ALA A 181 13.35 -12.43 43.42
N ILE A 182 14.23 -12.79 42.45
CA ILE A 182 14.12 -14.06 41.68
C ILE A 182 14.25 -15.26 42.61
N ALA A 183 15.25 -15.28 43.50
CA ALA A 183 15.45 -16.37 44.45
C ALA A 183 14.26 -16.55 45.41
N HIS A 184 13.70 -15.45 45.90
CA HIS A 184 12.45 -15.48 46.71
C HIS A 184 11.26 -16.03 45.93
N ILE A 185 11.10 -15.68 44.66
CA ILE A 185 10.04 -16.22 43.79
C ILE A 185 10.24 -17.73 43.57
N GLU A 186 11.46 -18.18 43.33
CA GLU A 186 11.80 -19.60 43.16
C GLU A 186 11.42 -20.40 44.42
N GLU A 187 11.80 -19.88 45.58
CA GLU A 187 11.48 -20.50 46.89
C GLU A 187 9.99 -20.49 47.23
N ALA A 188 9.27 -19.40 46.92
CA ALA A 188 7.88 -19.24 47.32
C ALA A 188 6.87 -20.07 46.49
N VAL A 189 7.10 -20.27 45.17
CA VAL A 189 6.05 -20.81 44.28
C VAL A 189 6.51 -21.85 43.26
N LEU A 190 7.81 -22.16 43.13
CA LEU A 190 8.32 -22.98 42.05
C LEU A 190 8.93 -24.34 42.47
N HIS A 191 8.72 -24.75 43.74
CA HIS A 191 9.25 -26.04 44.24
C HIS A 191 8.73 -27.25 43.45
N ASP A 192 7.52 -27.20 42.92
CA ASP A 192 6.93 -28.27 42.13
C ASP A 192 7.44 -28.35 40.68
N LYS A 193 8.24 -27.36 40.25
CA LYS A 193 8.79 -27.33 38.90
C LYS A 193 10.21 -27.95 38.87
N PRO A 194 10.58 -28.58 37.75
CA PRO A 194 11.94 -29.05 37.56
C PRO A 194 12.96 -27.89 37.74
N ALA A 195 14.06 -28.13 38.45
CA ALA A 195 15.08 -27.12 38.74
C ALA A 195 15.53 -26.32 37.50
N ALA A 196 15.68 -27.01 36.36
CA ALA A 196 16.05 -26.38 35.08
C ALA A 196 15.02 -25.37 34.52
N GLN A 197 13.80 -25.33 35.07
CA GLN A 197 12.72 -24.43 34.62
C GLN A 197 12.45 -23.32 35.63
N GLN A 198 12.84 -23.48 36.88
CA GLN A 198 12.47 -22.56 37.96
C GLN A 198 12.91 -21.13 37.64
N ARG A 199 14.16 -20.94 37.19
CA ARG A 199 14.67 -19.61 36.84
C ARG A 199 13.88 -18.91 35.75
N TRP A 200 13.48 -19.62 34.70
CA TRP A 200 12.68 -19.03 33.63
C TRP A 200 11.31 -18.58 34.15
N TYR A 201 10.64 -19.42 34.94
CA TYR A 201 9.35 -19.07 35.52
C TYR A 201 9.49 -17.91 36.51
N ALA A 202 10.54 -17.88 37.32
CA ALA A 202 10.79 -16.80 38.28
C ALA A 202 11.02 -15.45 37.58
N ILE A 203 11.81 -15.43 36.50
CA ILE A 203 11.99 -14.23 35.66
C ILE A 203 10.65 -13.77 35.08
N LYS A 204 9.82 -14.69 34.58
CA LYS A 204 8.50 -14.35 34.02
C LYS A 204 7.48 -13.87 35.05
N ILE A 205 7.55 -14.37 36.28
CA ILE A 205 6.76 -13.86 37.39
C ILE A 205 7.24 -12.45 37.76
N PHE A 206 8.56 -12.21 37.81
CA PHE A 206 9.14 -10.89 38.06
C PHE A 206 8.70 -9.87 36.99
N GLU A 207 8.71 -10.27 35.71
CA GLU A 207 8.19 -9.46 34.59
C GLU A 207 6.65 -9.31 34.61
N ARG A 208 5.93 -9.92 35.53
CA ARG A 208 4.46 -9.98 35.61
C ARG A 208 3.79 -10.52 34.34
N ASP A 209 4.36 -11.58 33.76
CA ASP A 209 3.80 -12.21 32.56
C ASP A 209 2.45 -12.85 32.85
N ASP A 210 1.35 -12.26 32.32
CA ASP A 210 -0.03 -12.66 32.57
C ASP A 210 -0.29 -14.15 32.33
N LYS A 211 0.31 -14.73 31.26
CA LYS A 211 0.09 -16.13 30.91
C LYS A 211 0.75 -17.09 31.86
N VAL A 212 1.94 -16.74 32.36
CA VAL A 212 2.62 -17.54 33.38
C VAL A 212 1.86 -17.46 34.70
N LEU A 213 1.37 -16.26 35.06
CA LEU A 213 0.56 -16.08 36.27
C LEU A 213 -0.76 -16.85 36.19
N GLU A 214 -1.46 -16.82 35.03
CA GLU A 214 -2.67 -17.61 34.80
C GLU A 214 -2.42 -19.14 34.89
N GLN A 215 -1.27 -19.58 34.37
CA GLN A 215 -0.88 -21.01 34.36
C GLN A 215 -0.54 -21.53 35.75
N LEU A 216 0.09 -20.71 36.58
CA LEU A 216 0.57 -21.13 37.91
C LEU A 216 -0.48 -20.98 38.98
N GLN A 217 -1.51 -20.13 38.80
CA GLN A 217 -2.60 -19.88 39.75
C GLN A 217 -2.08 -19.60 41.17
N ILE A 218 -1.14 -18.69 41.31
CA ILE A 218 -0.48 -18.36 42.58
C ILE A 218 -1.51 -17.80 43.56
N PRO A 219 -1.53 -18.28 44.85
CA PRO A 219 -2.38 -17.73 45.88
C PRO A 219 -2.15 -16.21 46.07
N ALA A 220 -3.25 -15.48 46.38
CA ALA A 220 -3.21 -14.02 46.42
C ALA A 220 -2.29 -13.44 47.50
N ASP A 221 -2.20 -14.12 48.64
CA ASP A 221 -1.31 -13.78 49.75
C ASP A 221 0.18 -13.90 49.39
N VAL A 222 0.53 -15.00 48.74
CA VAL A 222 1.90 -15.23 48.23
C VAL A 222 2.24 -14.23 47.12
N MET A 223 1.28 -13.97 46.23
CA MET A 223 1.49 -13.00 45.16
C MET A 223 1.69 -11.58 45.71
N GLN A 224 1.02 -11.21 46.80
CA GLN A 224 1.21 -9.91 47.47
C GLN A 224 2.62 -9.78 48.07
N HIS A 225 3.18 -10.87 48.58
CA HIS A 225 4.56 -10.89 49.07
C HIS A 225 5.57 -10.71 47.96
N ILE A 226 5.43 -11.50 46.87
CA ILE A 226 6.27 -11.40 45.65
C ILE A 226 6.20 -9.98 45.07
N GLU A 227 5.02 -9.39 44.99
CA GLU A 227 4.82 -8.04 44.48
C GLU A 227 5.57 -6.98 45.31
N THR A 228 5.75 -7.21 46.62
CA THR A 228 6.51 -6.33 47.51
C THR A 228 8.01 -6.36 47.11
N ASP A 229 8.56 -7.54 46.85
CA ASP A 229 9.98 -7.70 46.42
C ASP A 229 10.22 -7.11 45.06
N ILE A 230 9.28 -7.32 44.12
CA ILE A 230 9.37 -6.71 42.76
C ILE A 230 9.36 -5.18 42.88
N LYS A 231 8.45 -4.60 43.64
CA LYS A 231 8.39 -3.14 43.85
C LYS A 231 9.61 -2.56 44.58
N ALA A 232 10.23 -3.33 45.46
CA ALA A 232 11.47 -2.91 46.08
C ALA A 232 12.62 -2.80 45.01
N ALA A 233 12.73 -3.79 44.12
CA ALA A 233 13.68 -3.76 43.02
C ALA A 233 13.38 -2.62 42.03
N GLU A 234 12.10 -2.39 41.66
CA GLU A 234 11.68 -1.30 40.79
C GLU A 234 12.01 0.07 41.37
N THR A 235 11.82 0.23 42.71
CA THR A 235 12.15 1.49 43.39
C THR A 235 13.65 1.73 43.48
N GLU A 236 14.45 0.69 43.69
CA GLU A 236 15.89 0.80 43.80
C GLU A 236 16.53 1.10 42.42
N LEU A 237 16.00 0.54 41.34
CA LEU A 237 16.53 0.67 39.99
C LEU A 237 15.83 1.74 39.13
N ASP A 238 14.79 2.40 39.68
CA ASP A 238 14.02 3.51 39.06
C ASP A 238 13.48 3.16 37.66
N ASP A 239 13.02 1.88 37.46
CA ASP A 239 12.45 1.42 36.20
C ASP A 239 11.41 0.32 36.44
N ASP A 240 10.61 -0.04 35.43
CA ASP A 240 9.64 -1.14 35.52
C ASP A 240 10.33 -2.51 35.41
N ALA A 241 9.71 -3.56 35.94
CA ALA A 241 10.28 -4.89 36.04
C ALA A 241 10.71 -5.49 34.67
N GLU A 242 9.93 -5.25 33.59
CA GLU A 242 10.26 -5.74 32.25
C GLU A 242 11.48 -5.00 31.67
N SER A 243 11.54 -3.69 31.85
CA SER A 243 12.68 -2.85 31.44
C SER A 243 13.95 -3.21 32.20
N ILE A 244 13.84 -3.46 33.50
CA ILE A 244 14.96 -3.89 34.37
C ILE A 244 15.59 -5.18 33.82
N ILE A 245 14.81 -6.24 33.62
CA ILE A 245 15.31 -7.53 33.10
C ILE A 245 15.90 -7.37 31.70
N THR A 246 15.30 -6.54 30.86
CA THR A 246 15.81 -6.26 29.52
C THR A 246 17.18 -5.58 29.59
N ASN A 247 17.33 -4.56 30.44
CA ASN A 247 18.58 -3.85 30.65
C ASN A 247 19.68 -4.76 31.22
N GLU A 248 19.36 -5.57 32.21
CA GLU A 248 20.30 -6.53 32.82
C GLU A 248 20.84 -7.53 31.79
N ARG A 249 19.98 -8.06 30.90
CA ARG A 249 20.43 -8.91 29.79
C ARG A 249 21.37 -8.19 28.84
N TYR A 250 21.12 -6.93 28.49
CA TYR A 250 22.02 -6.15 27.66
C TYR A 250 23.36 -5.82 28.34
N VAL A 251 23.37 -5.58 29.64
CA VAL A 251 24.59 -5.39 30.42
C VAL A 251 25.45 -6.65 30.33
N TYR A 252 24.88 -7.83 30.55
CA TYR A 252 25.55 -9.10 30.42
C TYR A 252 26.10 -9.31 28.99
N ILE A 253 25.27 -9.10 27.96
CA ILE A 253 25.68 -9.24 26.56
C ILE A 253 26.85 -8.31 26.22
N ALA A 254 26.83 -7.06 26.69
CA ALA A 254 27.91 -6.11 26.48
C ALA A 254 29.23 -6.60 27.09
N GLN A 255 29.19 -7.23 28.26
CA GLN A 255 30.39 -7.88 28.87
C GLN A 255 30.90 -9.05 28.04
N VAL A 256 30.00 -9.93 27.56
CA VAL A 256 30.34 -11.06 26.68
C VAL A 256 31.00 -10.56 25.38
N ILE A 257 30.39 -9.58 24.72
CA ILE A 257 30.91 -8.98 23.48
C ILE A 257 32.31 -8.39 23.70
N LYS A 258 32.51 -7.66 24.78
CA LYS A 258 33.81 -7.05 25.11
C LYS A 258 34.93 -8.10 25.28
N SER A 259 34.58 -9.29 25.77
CA SER A 259 35.55 -10.38 25.98
C SER A 259 35.82 -11.21 24.72
N CYS A 260 34.81 -11.38 23.84
CA CYS A 260 34.83 -12.35 22.73
C CYS A 260 35.03 -11.72 21.36
N TYR A 261 34.68 -10.45 21.14
CA TYR A 261 34.60 -9.82 19.83
C TYR A 261 35.60 -8.68 19.67
N LYS A 262 36.47 -8.78 18.68
CA LYS A 262 37.42 -7.73 18.31
C LYS A 262 37.13 -7.19 16.94
N LYS A 263 36.57 -5.95 16.87
CA LYS A 263 36.40 -5.20 15.61
C LYS A 263 37.74 -4.62 15.16
N LYS A 264 38.11 -4.84 13.90
CA LYS A 264 39.30 -4.24 13.29
C LYS A 264 39.18 -2.72 13.16
N SER A 265 37.99 -2.21 13.01
CA SER A 265 37.71 -0.77 12.85
C SER A 265 37.08 -0.15 14.10
N ALA A 266 37.45 -0.60 15.30
CA ALA A 266 36.95 -0.02 16.55
C ALA A 266 37.19 1.51 16.57
N GLY A 267 36.15 2.32 16.56
CA GLY A 267 36.18 3.78 16.57
C GLY A 267 36.07 4.50 15.23
N LYS A 268 36.00 3.82 14.08
CA LYS A 268 35.66 4.44 12.78
C LYS A 268 34.23 4.14 12.42
N LEU A 269 33.41 5.19 12.28
CA LEU A 269 32.06 5.08 11.75
C LEU A 269 32.10 4.48 10.33
N SER A 270 31.28 3.48 10.07
CA SER A 270 31.10 2.93 8.73
C SER A 270 30.51 4.01 7.79
N ALA A 271 30.60 3.79 6.48
CA ALA A 271 29.93 4.68 5.51
C ALA A 271 28.42 4.75 5.77
N SER A 272 27.81 3.59 6.13
CA SER A 272 26.39 3.52 6.52
C SER A 272 26.08 4.38 7.74
N ASP A 273 26.90 4.31 8.80
CA ASP A 273 26.68 5.10 10.02
C ASP A 273 26.79 6.60 9.78
N LYS A 274 27.67 7.02 8.84
CA LYS A 274 27.81 8.44 8.45
C LYS A 274 26.57 8.93 7.69
N ILE A 275 26.06 8.12 6.77
CA ILE A 275 24.83 8.42 6.03
C ILE A 275 23.65 8.44 7.00
N ASP A 276 23.57 7.48 7.92
CA ASP A 276 22.49 7.39 8.90
C ASP A 276 22.44 8.62 9.82
N LYS A 277 23.58 9.18 10.24
CA LYS A 277 23.60 10.44 11.00
C LYS A 277 22.87 11.60 10.30
N ILE A 278 22.87 11.61 8.98
CA ILE A 278 22.22 12.66 8.18
C ILE A 278 20.76 12.25 7.91
N VAL A 279 20.52 11.06 7.41
CA VAL A 279 19.21 10.57 6.95
C VAL A 279 18.24 10.32 8.11
N THR A 280 18.74 9.85 9.26
CA THR A 280 17.92 9.64 10.47
C THR A 280 17.88 10.85 11.41
N ASN A 281 18.48 11.97 11.00
CA ASN A 281 18.47 13.21 11.78
C ASN A 281 17.04 13.71 11.95
N ARG A 282 16.71 14.18 13.16
CA ARG A 282 15.37 14.64 13.54
C ARG A 282 14.80 15.75 12.63
N TRP A 283 15.66 16.65 12.15
CA TRP A 283 15.26 17.80 11.34
C TRP A 283 15.51 17.60 9.85
N LEU A 284 16.61 16.94 9.49
CA LEU A 284 16.99 16.70 8.09
C LEU A 284 16.33 15.46 7.48
N GLY A 285 15.99 14.48 8.29
CA GLY A 285 15.43 13.22 7.79
C GLY A 285 14.12 13.39 7.02
N LEU A 286 13.21 14.26 7.48
CA LEU A 286 11.95 14.52 6.82
C LEU A 286 12.10 15.27 5.49
N PRO A 287 12.86 16.38 5.38
CA PRO A 287 13.14 17.02 4.11
C PRO A 287 13.86 16.12 3.08
N ILE A 288 14.87 15.35 3.54
CA ILE A 288 15.56 14.40 2.65
C ILE A 288 14.59 13.35 2.12
N PHE A 289 13.73 12.82 2.99
CA PHE A 289 12.70 11.90 2.60
C PHE A 289 11.74 12.51 1.57
N ALA A 290 11.25 13.74 1.80
CA ALA A 290 10.39 14.43 0.85
C ALA A 290 11.08 14.61 -0.51
N ALA A 291 12.35 14.98 -0.54
CA ALA A 291 13.13 15.12 -1.77
C ALA A 291 13.31 13.78 -2.52
N VAL A 292 13.64 12.69 -1.80
CA VAL A 292 13.78 11.35 -2.41
C VAL A 292 12.45 10.87 -2.98
N MET A 293 11.35 11.05 -2.27
CA MET A 293 10.04 10.65 -2.75
C MET A 293 9.56 11.53 -3.90
N PHE A 294 9.85 12.82 -3.89
CA PHE A 294 9.59 13.70 -5.02
C PHE A 294 10.28 13.18 -6.29
N ILE A 295 11.57 12.80 -6.20
CA ILE A 295 12.30 12.22 -7.35
C ILE A 295 11.64 10.93 -7.82
N VAL A 296 11.26 10.04 -6.89
CA VAL A 296 10.60 8.77 -7.23
C VAL A 296 9.29 9.01 -7.97
N TYR A 297 8.46 9.91 -7.45
CA TYR A 297 7.18 10.23 -8.08
C TYR A 297 7.36 10.99 -9.39
N TRP A 298 8.30 11.93 -9.44
CA TRP A 298 8.58 12.65 -10.69
C TRP A 298 9.01 11.69 -11.81
N VAL A 299 9.89 10.74 -11.52
CA VAL A 299 10.31 9.73 -12.51
C VAL A 299 9.15 8.80 -12.88
N ALA A 300 8.36 8.35 -11.90
CA ALA A 300 7.29 7.39 -12.12
C ALA A 300 6.03 8.00 -12.74
N MET A 301 5.73 9.27 -12.47
CA MET A 301 4.48 9.90 -12.87
C MET A 301 4.65 10.91 -14.03
N VAL A 302 5.83 11.49 -14.20
CA VAL A 302 6.08 12.56 -15.20
C VAL A 302 7.18 12.16 -16.17
N GLY A 303 8.35 11.78 -15.66
CA GLY A 303 9.54 11.66 -16.52
C GLY A 303 9.57 10.45 -17.43
N VAL A 304 9.13 9.28 -16.93
CA VAL A 304 9.17 8.01 -17.69
C VAL A 304 7.81 7.33 -17.70
N GLY A 305 7.09 7.43 -16.59
CA GLY A 305 5.82 6.71 -16.43
C GLY A 305 4.70 7.28 -17.28
N ALA A 306 4.51 8.61 -17.34
CA ALA A 306 3.49 9.23 -18.16
C ALA A 306 3.71 8.94 -19.65
N PRO A 307 4.86 9.26 -20.28
CA PRO A 307 5.04 8.97 -21.71
C PRO A 307 4.87 7.49 -22.09
N ALA A 308 5.23 6.59 -21.16
CA ALA A 308 5.02 5.16 -21.39
C ALA A 308 3.56 4.72 -21.26
N THR A 309 2.80 5.42 -20.42
CA THR A 309 1.35 5.20 -20.24
C THR A 309 0.57 5.80 -21.40
N ASP A 310 0.92 7.01 -21.85
CA ASP A 310 0.31 7.67 -22.99
C ASP A 310 0.52 6.81 -24.25
N TRP A 311 1.76 6.34 -24.49
CA TRP A 311 1.99 5.36 -25.55
C TRP A 311 1.15 4.08 -25.41
N ALA A 312 0.91 3.59 -24.20
CA ALA A 312 0.11 2.38 -24.02
C ALA A 312 -1.39 2.66 -24.20
N ASN A 313 -1.90 3.81 -23.76
CA ASN A 313 -3.31 4.17 -23.89
C ASN A 313 -3.64 4.61 -25.33
N ASP A 314 -2.92 5.56 -25.88
CA ASP A 314 -3.25 6.18 -27.17
C ASP A 314 -2.71 5.36 -28.33
N GLY A 315 -1.53 4.74 -28.14
CA GLY A 315 -0.92 3.89 -29.14
C GLY A 315 -1.46 2.46 -29.12
N LEU A 316 -1.17 1.68 -28.07
CA LEU A 316 -1.48 0.25 -28.05
C LEU A 316 -2.98 -0.03 -27.89
N PHE A 317 -3.67 0.71 -27.01
CA PHE A 317 -5.09 0.55 -26.70
C PHE A 317 -5.97 1.69 -27.24
N GLY A 318 -5.40 2.65 -27.97
CA GLY A 318 -6.07 3.67 -28.73
C GLY A 318 -5.94 3.42 -30.23
N ASP A 319 -5.75 4.48 -31.01
CA ASP A 319 -5.76 4.45 -32.49
C ASP A 319 -4.52 3.81 -33.11
N GLY A 320 -3.34 3.97 -32.46
CA GLY A 320 -2.11 3.39 -32.94
C GLY A 320 -0.88 4.26 -32.67
N TRP A 321 0.25 3.88 -33.24
CA TRP A 321 1.51 4.62 -33.08
C TRP A 321 2.44 4.46 -34.28
N HIS A 322 3.30 5.46 -34.48
CA HIS A 322 4.37 5.36 -35.45
C HIS A 322 5.52 4.48 -34.95
N LEU A 323 5.94 3.52 -35.76
CA LEU A 323 6.98 2.57 -35.40
C LEU A 323 8.31 3.31 -35.12
N PHE A 324 8.84 3.08 -33.90
CA PHE A 324 10.01 3.78 -33.37
C PHE A 324 9.84 5.31 -33.24
N GLY A 325 8.64 5.83 -33.30
CA GLY A 325 8.37 7.26 -33.25
C GLY A 325 8.76 8.03 -34.53
N ILE A 326 9.08 7.30 -35.63
CA ILE A 326 9.45 7.93 -36.87
C ILE A 326 8.20 8.46 -37.56
N GLY A 327 8.13 9.77 -37.72
CA GLY A 327 6.97 10.47 -38.28
C GLY A 327 5.99 11.02 -37.27
N SER A 328 6.08 10.62 -35.98
CA SER A 328 5.16 11.06 -34.94
C SER A 328 5.11 12.57 -34.76
N SER A 329 6.29 13.26 -34.81
CA SER A 329 6.29 14.73 -34.67
C SER A 329 5.70 15.44 -35.88
N ALA A 330 5.90 14.90 -37.08
CA ALA A 330 5.36 15.49 -38.30
C ALA A 330 3.83 15.29 -38.37
N TYR A 331 3.35 14.13 -37.94
CA TYR A 331 1.93 13.86 -37.82
C TYR A 331 1.27 14.76 -36.73
N SER A 332 1.89 14.86 -35.54
CA SER A 332 1.37 15.71 -34.49
C SER A 332 1.29 17.18 -34.93
N GLU A 333 2.32 17.66 -35.63
CA GLU A 333 2.35 19.03 -36.16
C GLU A 333 1.24 19.25 -37.21
N ALA A 334 0.95 18.27 -38.06
CA ALA A 334 -0.12 18.35 -39.05
C ALA A 334 -1.52 18.24 -38.40
N ALA A 335 -1.66 17.36 -37.41
CA ALA A 335 -2.92 17.22 -36.66
C ALA A 335 -3.22 18.50 -35.84
N ASP A 336 -2.20 19.05 -35.16
CA ASP A 336 -2.35 20.30 -34.41
C ASP A 336 -2.71 21.47 -35.33
N GLU A 337 -2.14 21.51 -36.53
CA GLU A 337 -2.44 22.54 -37.54
C GLU A 337 -3.87 22.39 -38.08
N TYR A 338 -4.33 21.15 -38.35
CA TYR A 338 -5.70 20.86 -38.75
C TYR A 338 -6.71 21.28 -37.63
N THR A 339 -6.47 20.89 -36.39
CA THR A 339 -7.33 21.24 -35.25
C THR A 339 -7.37 22.77 -35.06
N THR A 340 -6.21 23.44 -35.12
CA THR A 340 -6.13 24.90 -35.03
C THR A 340 -6.92 25.60 -36.14
N ALA A 341 -6.86 25.06 -37.38
CA ALA A 341 -7.63 25.57 -38.49
C ALA A 341 -9.14 25.34 -38.30
N SER A 342 -9.54 24.15 -37.83
CA SER A 342 -10.94 23.84 -37.53
C SER A 342 -11.52 24.74 -36.45
N ASP A 343 -10.76 24.95 -35.37
CA ASP A 343 -11.17 25.89 -34.29
C ASP A 343 -11.28 27.32 -34.80
N ALA A 344 -10.36 27.77 -35.65
CA ALA A 344 -10.41 29.09 -36.22
C ALA A 344 -11.65 29.28 -37.14
N ILE A 345 -12.02 28.24 -37.88
CA ILE A 345 -13.27 28.26 -38.68
C ILE A 345 -14.49 28.34 -37.78
N SER A 346 -14.56 27.59 -36.71
CA SER A 346 -15.71 27.50 -35.82
C SER A 346 -16.13 28.86 -35.23
N GLY A 347 -15.18 29.82 -35.16
CA GLY A 347 -15.46 31.19 -34.72
C GLY A 347 -16.41 32.00 -35.61
N TYR A 348 -16.47 31.66 -36.87
CA TYR A 348 -17.21 32.45 -37.84
C TYR A 348 -18.10 31.63 -38.80
N TYR A 349 -17.89 30.32 -38.87
CA TYR A 349 -18.63 29.40 -39.73
C TYR A 349 -18.79 28.03 -39.01
N GLU A 350 -20.01 27.49 -39.04
CA GLU A 350 -20.29 26.15 -38.48
C GLU A 350 -19.96 25.11 -39.54
N LEU A 351 -18.83 24.41 -39.31
CA LEU A 351 -18.34 23.37 -40.22
C LEU A 351 -18.74 22.00 -39.69
N ASP A 352 -19.55 21.24 -40.42
CA ASP A 352 -19.94 19.88 -40.13
C ASP A 352 -19.46 18.96 -41.27
N THR A 353 -18.27 18.38 -41.10
CA THR A 353 -17.64 17.45 -42.07
C THR A 353 -18.27 16.05 -42.02
N GLU A 354 -19.01 15.69 -40.98
CA GLU A 354 -19.63 14.37 -40.79
C GLU A 354 -21.07 14.29 -41.38
N ALA A 355 -21.60 15.38 -41.86
CA ALA A 355 -22.95 15.39 -42.44
C ALA A 355 -23.04 14.47 -43.67
N GLU A 356 -24.11 13.65 -43.77
CA GLU A 356 -24.30 12.72 -44.90
C GLU A 356 -24.30 13.39 -46.30
N ASP A 357 -24.54 14.69 -46.36
CA ASP A 357 -24.60 15.51 -47.56
C ASP A 357 -23.50 16.58 -47.66
N PHE A 358 -22.40 16.39 -46.89
CA PHE A 358 -21.24 17.29 -46.93
C PHE A 358 -20.65 17.44 -48.35
N ASP A 359 -20.57 18.66 -48.84
CA ASP A 359 -19.97 19.03 -50.12
C ASP A 359 -18.83 20.02 -49.88
N ALA A 360 -17.58 19.51 -50.02
CA ALA A 360 -16.35 20.26 -49.74
C ALA A 360 -16.24 21.56 -50.60
N ASP A 361 -16.63 21.50 -51.88
CA ASP A 361 -16.61 22.69 -52.77
C ASP A 361 -17.64 23.74 -52.38
N ALA A 362 -18.83 23.32 -51.92
CA ALA A 362 -19.85 24.20 -51.46
C ALA A 362 -19.47 24.85 -50.13
N ALA A 363 -18.98 24.04 -49.15
CA ALA A 363 -18.49 24.52 -47.87
C ALA A 363 -17.39 25.56 -48.01
N LEU A 364 -16.39 25.28 -48.87
CA LEU A 364 -15.27 26.21 -49.11
C LEU A 364 -15.77 27.52 -49.79
N ALA A 365 -16.75 27.44 -50.70
CA ALA A 365 -17.32 28.61 -51.29
C ALA A 365 -18.11 29.49 -50.28
N GLU A 366 -18.85 28.86 -49.36
CA GLU A 366 -19.55 29.51 -48.27
C GLU A 366 -18.55 30.15 -47.30
N MET A 367 -17.53 29.43 -46.83
CA MET A 367 -16.49 29.95 -45.97
C MET A 367 -15.81 31.17 -46.55
N LYS A 368 -15.47 31.16 -47.83
CA LYS A 368 -14.92 32.31 -48.57
C LYS A 368 -15.87 33.50 -48.68
N SER A 369 -17.17 33.29 -48.54
CA SER A 369 -18.19 34.32 -48.61
C SER A 369 -18.53 34.98 -47.26
N VAL A 370 -18.02 34.39 -46.17
CA VAL A 370 -18.23 34.92 -44.81
C VAL A 370 -17.54 36.28 -44.72
N THR A 371 -18.23 37.30 -44.27
CA THR A 371 -17.70 38.63 -43.97
C THR A 371 -17.91 38.89 -42.50
N ALA A 372 -16.83 39.15 -41.78
CA ALA A 372 -16.89 39.34 -40.33
C ALA A 372 -17.56 40.65 -39.94
N ASP A 373 -18.49 40.59 -38.99
CA ASP A 373 -19.07 41.76 -38.34
C ASP A 373 -18.14 42.31 -37.20
N SER A 374 -17.12 41.55 -36.78
CA SER A 374 -16.14 41.89 -35.74
C SER A 374 -14.75 41.39 -36.10
N GLU A 375 -13.71 42.13 -35.67
CA GLU A 375 -12.28 41.75 -35.89
C GLU A 375 -11.88 40.47 -35.15
N SER A 376 -12.59 40.14 -34.07
CA SER A 376 -12.37 38.92 -33.29
C SER A 376 -13.68 38.41 -32.70
N THR A 377 -13.72 37.10 -32.44
CA THR A 377 -14.79 36.41 -31.72
C THR A 377 -14.19 35.48 -30.66
N THR A 378 -15.01 35.08 -29.72
CA THR A 378 -14.56 34.12 -28.69
C THR A 378 -15.33 32.83 -28.88
N ILE A 379 -14.59 31.73 -28.86
CA ILE A 379 -15.13 30.35 -28.89
C ILE A 379 -14.76 29.63 -27.61
N GLU A 380 -15.58 28.67 -27.24
CA GLU A 380 -15.24 27.74 -26.13
C GLU A 380 -14.59 26.50 -26.74
N VAL A 381 -13.32 26.25 -26.42
CA VAL A 381 -12.57 25.05 -26.82
C VAL A 381 -12.47 24.10 -25.63
N GLU A 382 -12.90 22.87 -25.80
CA GLU A 382 -12.83 21.84 -24.77
C GLU A 382 -11.44 21.20 -24.73
N ASP A 383 -10.84 21.18 -23.55
CA ASP A 383 -9.59 20.46 -23.28
C ASP A 383 -9.90 18.96 -23.12
N GLU A 384 -9.37 18.14 -24.01
CA GLU A 384 -9.67 16.70 -24.07
C GLU A 384 -9.33 15.94 -22.80
N GLU A 385 -8.28 16.35 -22.03
CA GLU A 385 -7.89 15.65 -20.80
C GLU A 385 -8.75 16.02 -19.60
N THR A 386 -9.10 17.30 -19.48
CA THR A 386 -9.78 17.84 -18.30
C THR A 386 -11.26 18.07 -18.51
N LEU A 387 -11.72 18.03 -19.77
CA LEU A 387 -13.07 18.44 -20.20
C LEU A 387 -13.39 19.90 -19.76
N ALA A 388 -12.35 20.69 -19.60
CA ALA A 388 -12.46 22.09 -19.24
C ALA A 388 -12.65 22.93 -20.49
N LEU A 389 -13.61 23.83 -20.46
CA LEU A 389 -13.78 24.81 -21.52
C LEU A 389 -12.83 25.97 -21.28
N ASN A 390 -12.12 26.31 -22.31
CA ASN A 390 -11.26 27.46 -22.35
C ASN A 390 -11.82 28.48 -23.34
N ASP A 391 -12.06 29.70 -22.89
CA ASP A 391 -12.44 30.80 -23.79
C ASP A 391 -11.24 31.17 -24.65
N MET A 392 -11.29 30.84 -25.94
CA MET A 392 -10.25 31.15 -26.92
C MET A 392 -10.75 32.23 -27.90
N THR A 393 -9.88 33.20 -28.18
CA THR A 393 -10.16 34.27 -29.12
C THR A 393 -9.69 33.91 -30.50
N VAL A 394 -10.58 33.96 -31.48
CA VAL A 394 -10.29 33.80 -32.91
C VAL A 394 -10.33 35.18 -33.58
N TYR A 395 -9.28 35.51 -34.31
CA TYR A 395 -9.18 36.70 -35.12
C TYR A 395 -9.56 36.41 -36.56
N TYR A 396 -10.25 37.35 -37.21
CA TYR A 396 -10.69 37.15 -38.58
C TYR A 396 -9.54 37.23 -39.59
N ASP A 397 -8.76 38.33 -39.59
CA ASP A 397 -7.76 38.63 -40.61
C ASP A 397 -6.33 38.78 -40.07
N SER A 398 -6.13 39.29 -38.88
CA SER A 398 -4.84 39.46 -38.26
C SER A 398 -4.84 39.35 -36.74
N ILE A 399 -3.83 38.62 -36.20
CA ILE A 399 -3.63 38.49 -34.75
C ILE A 399 -2.77 39.68 -34.29
N PRO A 400 -3.20 40.51 -33.31
CA PRO A 400 -2.37 41.57 -32.76
C PRO A 400 -1.11 41.09 -32.08
N ASP A 401 0.00 41.87 -32.19
CA ASP A 401 1.28 41.51 -31.55
C ASP A 401 1.23 41.42 -30.01
N ASP A 402 0.20 41.96 -29.38
CA ASP A 402 -0.04 41.96 -27.94
C ASP A 402 -1.15 40.96 -27.49
N ALA A 403 -1.59 40.13 -28.39
CA ALA A 403 -2.56 39.07 -28.07
C ALA A 403 -1.94 38.05 -27.12
N ASP A 404 -2.71 37.57 -26.13
CA ASP A 404 -2.23 36.53 -25.20
C ASP A 404 -2.24 35.17 -25.89
N GLU A 405 -1.07 34.62 -26.14
CA GLU A 405 -0.88 33.30 -26.78
C GLU A 405 -1.67 32.16 -26.10
N LYS A 406 -2.00 32.29 -24.83
CA LYS A 406 -2.72 31.27 -24.05
C LYS A 406 -4.23 31.27 -24.28
N THR A 407 -4.76 32.39 -24.73
CA THR A 407 -6.21 32.59 -24.92
C THR A 407 -6.54 32.95 -26.37
N THR A 408 -5.61 32.75 -27.29
CA THR A 408 -5.79 33.10 -28.70
C THR A 408 -5.52 31.87 -29.54
N ILE A 409 -6.43 31.56 -30.50
CA ILE A 409 -6.17 30.54 -31.50
C ILE A 409 -5.01 31.01 -32.40
N GLY A 410 -4.01 30.16 -32.60
CA GLY A 410 -2.77 30.51 -33.31
C GLY A 410 -2.93 30.75 -34.81
N MET A 411 -4.14 30.73 -35.37
CA MET A 411 -4.47 30.88 -36.77
C MET A 411 -5.65 31.85 -36.92
N THR A 412 -5.61 32.70 -37.98
CA THR A 412 -6.76 33.56 -38.31
C THR A 412 -7.81 32.76 -39.09
N TYR A 413 -9.07 33.28 -39.14
CA TYR A 413 -10.10 32.66 -39.99
C TYR A 413 -9.70 32.60 -41.45
N VAL A 414 -9.11 33.70 -41.99
CA VAL A 414 -8.67 33.76 -43.37
C VAL A 414 -7.53 32.79 -43.68
N ASP A 415 -6.62 32.61 -42.75
CA ASP A 415 -5.53 31.62 -42.92
C ASP A 415 -6.08 30.18 -42.83
N ALA A 416 -7.05 29.94 -41.96
CA ALA A 416 -7.73 28.63 -41.84
C ALA A 416 -8.53 28.28 -43.12
N VAL A 417 -9.24 29.23 -43.72
CA VAL A 417 -9.88 29.01 -45.02
C VAL A 417 -8.86 28.67 -46.09
N SER A 418 -7.68 29.33 -46.10
CA SER A 418 -6.60 29.02 -47.02
C SER A 418 -6.00 27.64 -46.77
N TYR A 419 -5.89 27.24 -45.49
CA TYR A 419 -5.43 25.92 -45.11
C TYR A 419 -6.35 24.81 -45.66
N PHE A 420 -7.68 24.93 -45.54
CA PHE A 420 -8.63 23.95 -46.07
C PHE A 420 -8.74 23.98 -47.60
N GLU A 421 -8.44 25.11 -48.24
CA GLU A 421 -8.31 25.19 -49.71
C GLU A 421 -7.09 24.40 -50.23
N GLU A 422 -5.99 24.40 -49.48
CA GLU A 422 -4.74 23.71 -49.87
C GLU A 422 -4.71 22.24 -49.48
N ASN A 423 -5.23 21.88 -48.31
CA ASN A 423 -5.09 20.55 -47.71
C ASN A 423 -6.38 19.71 -47.78
N GLY A 424 -7.53 20.31 -48.06
CA GLY A 424 -8.82 19.65 -48.00
C GLY A 424 -9.41 19.57 -46.58
N PHE A 425 -10.54 18.89 -46.40
CA PHE A 425 -11.27 18.76 -45.15
C PHE A 425 -11.04 17.45 -44.41
N ASP A 426 -10.29 16.53 -45.01
CA ASP A 426 -9.98 15.26 -44.39
C ASP A 426 -8.94 15.45 -43.30
N GLU A 427 -9.11 14.79 -42.18
CA GLU A 427 -8.10 14.75 -41.12
C GLU A 427 -6.80 14.12 -41.65
N PRO A 428 -5.62 14.57 -41.20
CA PRO A 428 -4.34 13.99 -41.58
C PRO A 428 -4.27 12.49 -41.28
N ASP A 429 -4.04 11.65 -42.30
CA ASP A 429 -3.86 10.20 -42.06
C ASP A 429 -2.49 9.92 -41.48
N PRO A 430 -2.40 9.33 -40.25
CA PRO A 430 -1.13 9.01 -39.63
C PRO A 430 -0.24 8.12 -40.52
N ALA A 431 -0.80 7.32 -41.41
CA ALA A 431 -0.04 6.43 -42.32
C ALA A 431 0.79 7.18 -43.36
N ASP A 432 0.45 8.44 -43.68
CA ASP A 432 1.18 9.26 -44.63
C ASP A 432 2.51 9.80 -44.09
N TYR A 433 2.63 9.88 -42.76
CA TYR A 433 3.80 10.46 -42.08
C TYR A 433 4.86 9.42 -41.68
N GLY A 434 4.54 8.12 -41.75
CA GLY A 434 5.47 7.07 -41.35
C GLY A 434 4.89 5.68 -41.33
N VAL A 435 5.61 4.72 -40.76
CA VAL A 435 5.07 3.37 -40.58
C VAL A 435 4.12 3.36 -39.41
N TRP A 436 2.83 3.45 -39.70
CA TRP A 436 1.77 3.41 -38.72
C TRP A 436 1.46 1.98 -38.29
N VAL A 437 1.34 1.76 -36.97
CA VAL A 437 0.93 0.51 -36.38
C VAL A 437 -0.41 0.76 -35.69
N PRO A 438 -1.51 0.27 -36.25
CA PRO A 438 -2.83 0.50 -35.64
C PRO A 438 -2.94 -0.16 -34.26
N GLY A 439 -3.67 0.45 -33.37
CA GLY A 439 -3.90 -0.04 -32.02
C GLY A 439 -4.74 -1.32 -31.99
N VAL A 440 -4.77 -1.96 -30.81
CA VAL A 440 -5.54 -3.21 -30.64
C VAL A 440 -7.03 -3.01 -30.91
N PRO A 441 -7.69 -1.91 -30.47
CA PRO A 441 -9.10 -1.65 -30.77
C PRO A 441 -9.36 -1.59 -32.29
N VAL A 442 -8.54 -0.85 -33.01
CA VAL A 442 -8.66 -0.71 -34.48
C VAL A 442 -8.49 -2.07 -35.19
N LEU A 443 -7.46 -2.85 -34.79
CA LEU A 443 -7.24 -4.18 -35.36
C LEU A 443 -8.41 -5.14 -35.08
N VAL A 444 -8.95 -5.08 -33.88
CA VAL A 444 -10.10 -5.92 -33.51
C VAL A 444 -11.36 -5.45 -34.19
N GLY A 445 -11.59 -4.13 -34.28
CA GLY A 445 -12.72 -3.52 -35.00
C GLY A 445 -12.76 -3.95 -36.47
N ASN A 446 -11.66 -3.76 -37.18
CA ASN A 446 -11.52 -4.16 -38.60
C ASN A 446 -11.74 -5.68 -38.78
N ALA A 447 -11.31 -6.51 -37.83
CA ALA A 447 -11.54 -7.95 -37.89
C ALA A 447 -12.99 -8.33 -37.65
N LEU A 448 -13.70 -7.64 -36.77
CA LEU A 448 -15.12 -7.85 -36.49
C LEU A 448 -15.97 -7.39 -37.68
N GLU A 449 -15.67 -6.26 -38.27
CA GLU A 449 -16.34 -5.73 -39.45
C GLU A 449 -16.15 -6.67 -40.66
N ALA A 450 -14.92 -7.12 -40.89
CA ALA A 450 -14.63 -8.11 -41.96
C ALA A 450 -15.35 -9.45 -41.72
N ALA A 451 -15.60 -9.82 -40.48
CA ALA A 451 -16.35 -11.03 -40.11
C ALA A 451 -17.89 -10.83 -40.18
N GLY A 452 -18.38 -9.60 -40.41
CA GLY A 452 -19.82 -9.27 -40.39
C GLY A 452 -20.45 -9.47 -39.01
N ALA A 453 -19.72 -9.11 -37.95
CA ALA A 453 -20.21 -9.24 -36.57
C ALA A 453 -21.43 -8.33 -36.36
N ALA A 454 -22.35 -8.76 -35.50
CA ALA A 454 -23.49 -7.92 -35.13
C ALA A 454 -23.05 -6.78 -34.19
N ASP A 455 -23.66 -5.61 -34.26
CA ASP A 455 -23.31 -4.38 -33.51
C ASP A 455 -23.17 -4.62 -32.02
N TRP A 456 -24.07 -5.36 -31.39
CA TRP A 456 -24.01 -5.70 -29.97
C TRP A 456 -22.78 -6.53 -29.62
N LEU A 457 -22.27 -7.36 -30.55
CA LEU A 457 -21.09 -8.20 -30.33
C LEU A 457 -19.81 -7.35 -30.51
N SER A 458 -19.83 -6.45 -31.48
CA SER A 458 -18.73 -5.49 -31.70
C SER A 458 -18.58 -4.56 -30.48
N GLY A 459 -19.68 -3.96 -29.98
CA GLY A 459 -19.68 -3.15 -28.77
C GLY A 459 -19.24 -3.95 -27.53
N LEU A 460 -19.71 -5.19 -27.33
CA LEU A 460 -19.25 -6.03 -26.24
C LEU A 460 -17.73 -6.27 -26.27
N ILE A 461 -17.18 -6.52 -27.47
CA ILE A 461 -15.76 -6.84 -27.62
C ILE A 461 -14.94 -5.56 -27.53
N LEU A 462 -15.28 -4.49 -28.22
CA LEU A 462 -14.54 -3.23 -28.25
C LEU A 462 -14.69 -2.48 -26.92
N ASP A 463 -15.91 -2.09 -26.55
CA ASP A 463 -16.15 -1.22 -25.42
C ASP A 463 -16.15 -1.98 -24.09
N GLY A 464 -16.67 -3.23 -24.07
CA GLY A 464 -16.71 -4.04 -22.86
C GLY A 464 -15.39 -4.74 -22.53
N ILE A 465 -14.74 -5.35 -23.52
CA ILE A 465 -13.54 -6.18 -23.29
C ILE A 465 -12.25 -5.41 -23.60
N VAL A 466 -12.10 -4.86 -24.81
CA VAL A 466 -10.84 -4.24 -25.24
C VAL A 466 -10.61 -2.94 -24.47
N ALA A 467 -11.60 -2.06 -24.40
CA ALA A 467 -11.51 -0.83 -23.61
C ALA A 467 -11.29 -1.12 -22.13
N GLY A 468 -12.03 -2.12 -21.56
CA GLY A 468 -11.84 -2.51 -20.16
C GLY A 468 -10.48 -3.11 -19.84
N VAL A 469 -9.91 -3.89 -20.75
CA VAL A 469 -8.54 -4.42 -20.62
C VAL A 469 -7.52 -3.32 -20.86
N GLY A 470 -7.75 -2.46 -21.85
CA GLY A 470 -6.93 -1.30 -22.17
C GLY A 470 -6.75 -0.36 -20.99
N ALA A 471 -7.84 0.04 -20.36
CA ALA A 471 -7.83 0.88 -19.16
C ALA A 471 -6.97 0.33 -18.01
N VAL A 472 -6.82 -1.00 -17.90
CA VAL A 472 -5.93 -1.63 -16.90
C VAL A 472 -4.49 -1.71 -17.37
N LEU A 473 -4.29 -2.18 -18.60
CA LEU A 473 -2.96 -2.42 -19.14
C LEU A 473 -2.24 -1.12 -19.51
N GLY A 474 -2.98 -0.08 -19.86
CA GLY A 474 -2.46 1.26 -20.08
C GLY A 474 -1.67 1.81 -18.90
N PHE A 475 -2.11 1.56 -17.67
CA PHE A 475 -1.40 1.98 -16.45
C PHE A 475 -0.24 1.07 -16.02
N VAL A 476 -0.07 -0.09 -16.64
CA VAL A 476 1.00 -1.04 -16.27
C VAL A 476 2.40 -0.44 -16.43
N PRO A 477 2.75 0.29 -17.48
CA PRO A 477 4.08 0.88 -17.63
C PRO A 477 4.44 1.80 -16.45
N GLN A 478 3.58 2.73 -16.09
CA GLN A 478 3.76 3.64 -14.97
C GLN A 478 3.93 2.89 -13.64
N MET A 479 3.10 1.85 -13.43
CA MET A 479 3.18 0.99 -12.25
C MET A 479 4.48 0.21 -12.17
N LEU A 480 5.01 -0.28 -13.30
CA LEU A 480 6.30 -0.98 -13.34
C LEU A 480 7.45 -0.05 -12.98
N VAL A 481 7.46 1.19 -13.49
CA VAL A 481 8.46 2.20 -13.12
C VAL A 481 8.39 2.49 -11.62
N LEU A 482 7.20 2.70 -11.07
CA LEU A 482 7.02 2.91 -9.62
C LEU A 482 7.53 1.70 -8.80
N PHE A 483 7.19 0.47 -9.20
CA PHE A 483 7.68 -0.73 -8.51
C PHE A 483 9.18 -0.90 -8.62
N LEU A 484 9.79 -0.51 -9.74
CA LEU A 484 11.24 -0.51 -9.93
C LEU A 484 11.92 0.41 -8.93
N MET A 485 11.45 1.65 -8.83
CA MET A 485 12.00 2.65 -7.92
C MET A 485 11.81 2.24 -6.44
N LEU A 486 10.64 1.74 -6.10
CA LEU A 486 10.36 1.27 -4.73
C LEU A 486 11.19 0.03 -4.37
N ALA A 487 11.33 -0.93 -5.30
CA ALA A 487 12.18 -2.11 -5.09
C ALA A 487 13.65 -1.72 -4.90
N PHE A 488 14.12 -0.70 -5.60
CA PHE A 488 15.46 -0.14 -5.41
C PHE A 488 15.63 0.46 -4.01
N LEU A 489 14.70 1.33 -3.56
CA LEU A 489 14.74 1.96 -2.23
C LEU A 489 14.64 0.93 -1.09
N GLU A 490 13.84 -0.11 -1.28
CA GLU A 490 13.71 -1.20 -0.32
C GLU A 490 15.00 -2.02 -0.27
N ALA A 491 15.51 -2.42 -1.42
CA ALA A 491 16.71 -3.25 -1.51
C ALA A 491 17.98 -2.53 -1.03
N CYS A 492 18.11 -1.21 -1.22
CA CYS A 492 19.26 -0.47 -0.68
C CYS A 492 19.16 -0.22 0.84
N GLY A 493 18.02 -0.50 1.48
CA GLY A 493 17.79 -0.35 2.93
C GLY A 493 17.31 1.05 3.35
N TYR A 494 16.96 1.93 2.42
CA TYR A 494 16.49 3.29 2.73
C TYR A 494 15.12 3.30 3.42
N MET A 495 14.21 2.41 3.01
CA MET A 495 12.84 2.34 3.56
C MET A 495 12.81 2.06 5.07
N ALA A 496 13.78 1.29 5.59
CA ALA A 496 13.92 1.03 7.02
C ALA A 496 14.19 2.30 7.83
N ARG A 497 15.01 3.21 7.28
CA ARG A 497 15.37 4.50 7.93
C ARG A 497 14.20 5.44 8.00
N ILE A 498 13.43 5.51 6.93
CA ILE A 498 12.20 6.32 6.88
C ILE A 498 11.20 5.86 7.93
N ALA A 499 10.95 4.54 7.99
CA ALA A 499 10.07 3.97 8.99
C ALA A 499 10.52 4.32 10.42
N PHE A 500 11.83 4.32 10.67
CA PHE A 500 12.40 4.72 11.96
C PHE A 500 12.17 6.20 12.29
N VAL A 501 12.41 7.11 11.34
CA VAL A 501 12.23 8.55 11.56
C VAL A 501 10.77 8.89 11.84
N LEU A 502 9.84 8.24 11.13
CA LEU A 502 8.41 8.51 11.21
C LEU A 502 7.69 7.75 12.33
N ASP A 503 8.29 6.71 12.89
CA ASP A 503 7.69 5.92 13.97
C ASP A 503 7.29 6.81 15.16
N ARG A 504 8.14 7.75 15.54
CA ARG A 504 7.86 8.68 16.62
C ARG A 504 6.62 9.56 16.41
N ILE A 505 6.34 9.92 15.14
CA ILE A 505 5.17 10.73 14.78
C ILE A 505 3.92 9.85 14.77
N PHE A 506 3.98 8.70 14.11
CA PHE A 506 2.84 7.79 13.95
C PHE A 506 2.39 7.13 15.24
N ARG A 507 3.32 6.83 16.15
CA ARG A 507 2.98 6.31 17.49
C ARG A 507 2.08 7.26 18.29
N LYS A 508 2.24 8.58 18.15
CA LYS A 508 1.35 9.54 18.80
C LYS A 508 -0.10 9.40 18.33
N PHE A 509 -0.32 8.95 17.11
CA PHE A 509 -1.63 8.70 16.53
C PHE A 509 -2.07 7.23 16.68
N GLY A 510 -1.27 6.41 17.36
CA GLY A 510 -1.60 5.02 17.60
C GLY A 510 -1.33 4.06 16.44
N LEU A 511 -0.62 4.51 15.42
CA LEU A 511 -0.15 3.71 14.30
C LEU A 511 1.34 3.41 14.47
N SER A 512 1.82 2.29 13.94
CA SER A 512 3.26 2.01 13.90
C SER A 512 3.92 2.85 12.81
N GLY A 513 5.21 3.18 12.97
CA GLY A 513 5.96 3.91 11.93
C GLY A 513 6.03 3.18 10.60
N LYS A 514 5.91 1.86 10.60
CA LYS A 514 5.81 1.04 9.39
C LYS A 514 4.53 1.32 8.59
N SER A 515 3.47 1.82 9.22
CA SER A 515 2.18 2.15 8.57
C SER A 515 2.29 3.32 7.60
N PHE A 516 3.28 4.18 7.77
CA PHE A 516 3.49 5.32 6.88
C PHE A 516 3.89 4.90 5.46
N ILE A 517 4.68 3.84 5.32
CA ILE A 517 5.16 3.35 4.01
C ILE A 517 3.98 2.97 3.09
N PRO A 518 3.03 2.12 3.53
CA PRO A 518 1.80 1.87 2.79
C PRO A 518 1.01 3.11 2.39
N MET A 519 0.85 4.05 3.32
CA MET A 519 0.09 5.28 3.09
C MET A 519 0.74 6.17 2.05
N LEU A 520 2.05 6.31 2.11
CA LEU A 520 2.80 7.09 1.13
C LEU A 520 2.72 6.45 -0.26
N ILE A 521 2.97 5.15 -0.38
CA ILE A 521 2.85 4.43 -1.66
C ILE A 521 1.42 4.56 -2.20
N GLY A 522 0.43 4.62 -1.31
CA GLY A 522 -0.98 4.82 -1.62
C GLY A 522 -1.30 6.15 -2.32
N THR A 523 -0.45 7.18 -2.19
CA THR A 523 -0.62 8.45 -2.93
C THR A 523 -0.42 8.27 -4.43
N GLY A 524 0.44 7.36 -4.84
CA GLY A 524 0.58 6.99 -6.25
C GLY A 524 -0.53 6.03 -6.67
N CYS A 525 -0.65 4.88 -6.00
CA CYS A 525 -1.69 3.89 -6.25
C CYS A 525 -2.05 3.12 -4.98
N GLY A 526 -3.35 2.94 -4.73
CA GLY A 526 -3.85 2.22 -3.55
C GLY A 526 -3.46 0.74 -3.50
N ILE A 527 -3.27 0.09 -4.65
CA ILE A 527 -2.95 -1.35 -4.73
C ILE A 527 -1.59 -1.65 -4.12
N PRO A 528 -0.47 -1.06 -4.60
CA PRO A 528 0.84 -1.27 -4.00
C PRO A 528 0.90 -0.71 -2.57
N GLY A 529 0.16 0.35 -2.27
CA GLY A 529 0.02 0.86 -0.92
C GLY A 529 -0.50 -0.21 0.04
N VAL A 530 -1.61 -0.85 -0.28
CA VAL A 530 -2.18 -1.95 0.51
C VAL A 530 -1.21 -3.14 0.58
N MET A 531 -0.57 -3.51 -0.53
CA MET A 531 0.38 -4.63 -0.56
C MET A 531 1.62 -4.38 0.31
N ALA A 532 2.07 -3.15 0.43
CA ALA A 532 3.20 -2.78 1.28
C ALA A 532 2.93 -2.99 2.78
N SER A 533 1.66 -3.12 3.18
CA SER A 533 1.29 -3.43 4.57
C SER A 533 1.83 -4.78 5.09
N ARG A 534 2.32 -5.65 4.21
CA ARG A 534 3.00 -6.91 4.58
C ARG A 534 4.23 -6.71 5.44
N THR A 535 4.85 -5.54 5.37
CA THR A 535 6.02 -5.19 6.17
C THR A 535 5.67 -4.93 7.64
N ILE A 536 4.38 -4.86 7.97
CA ILE A 536 3.86 -4.64 9.32
C ILE A 536 3.62 -6.00 9.97
N GLU A 537 4.38 -6.31 11.00
CA GLU A 537 4.35 -7.59 11.71
C GLU A 537 3.10 -7.73 12.58
N ASN A 538 2.71 -6.65 13.28
CA ASN A 538 1.52 -6.66 14.11
C ASN A 538 0.24 -6.70 13.26
N GLU A 539 -0.54 -7.75 13.39
CA GLU A 539 -1.75 -7.98 12.59
C GLU A 539 -2.82 -6.89 12.80
N ARG A 540 -2.93 -6.32 13.99
CA ARG A 540 -3.88 -5.23 14.29
C ARG A 540 -3.49 -3.96 13.57
N ASP A 541 -2.21 -3.57 13.69
CA ASP A 541 -1.67 -2.39 13.01
C ASP A 541 -1.71 -2.56 11.49
N ARG A 542 -1.43 -3.76 10.99
CA ARG A 542 -1.54 -4.09 9.57
C ARG A 542 -2.97 -3.92 9.07
N ARG A 543 -3.97 -4.47 9.79
CA ARG A 543 -5.38 -4.31 9.42
C ARG A 543 -5.82 -2.85 9.45
N MET A 544 -5.46 -2.09 10.51
CA MET A 544 -5.76 -0.65 10.55
C MET A 544 -5.14 0.08 9.36
N THR A 545 -3.89 -0.20 9.05
CA THR A 545 -3.19 0.41 7.93
C THR A 545 -3.88 0.10 6.61
N ILE A 546 -4.26 -1.16 6.36
CA ILE A 546 -5.01 -1.55 5.15
C ILE A 546 -6.32 -0.76 5.02
N MET A 547 -7.04 -0.59 6.13
CA MET A 547 -8.33 0.11 6.15
C MET A 547 -8.21 1.61 5.88
N THR A 548 -7.08 2.23 6.21
CA THR A 548 -6.89 3.68 6.15
C THR A 548 -6.03 4.15 4.99
N THR A 549 -5.19 3.30 4.42
CA THR A 549 -4.24 3.65 3.36
C THR A 549 -4.91 4.26 2.12
N THR A 550 -6.11 3.81 1.76
CA THR A 550 -6.82 4.26 0.55
C THR A 550 -7.62 5.55 0.72
N PHE A 551 -7.62 6.17 1.89
CA PHE A 551 -8.22 7.49 2.10
C PHE A 551 -7.43 8.61 1.42
N ILE A 552 -6.13 8.45 1.27
CA ILE A 552 -5.33 9.43 0.55
C ILE A 552 -5.66 9.38 -0.96
N PRO A 553 -5.72 10.52 -1.65
CA PRO A 553 -5.91 10.53 -3.10
C PRO A 553 -4.78 9.77 -3.81
N CYS A 554 -5.13 8.89 -4.74
CA CYS A 554 -4.20 8.26 -5.67
C CYS A 554 -4.26 8.98 -7.03
N GLY A 555 -3.33 8.68 -7.94
CA GLY A 555 -3.28 9.27 -9.27
C GLY A 555 -4.60 9.21 -10.04
N ALA A 556 -5.28 8.06 -10.00
CA ALA A 556 -6.60 7.86 -10.61
C ALA A 556 -7.75 8.73 -10.06
N LYS A 557 -7.56 9.38 -8.92
CA LYS A 557 -8.55 10.32 -8.36
C LYS A 557 -8.29 11.77 -8.77
N VAL A 558 -7.11 12.08 -9.30
CA VAL A 558 -6.70 13.46 -9.61
C VAL A 558 -7.56 14.08 -10.71
N PRO A 559 -7.83 13.41 -11.86
CA PRO A 559 -8.71 13.96 -12.91
C PRO A 559 -10.11 14.30 -12.39
N PHE A 560 -10.69 13.40 -11.59
CA PHE A 560 -11.99 13.64 -10.96
C PHE A 560 -11.98 14.84 -10.00
N ILE A 561 -10.91 15.02 -9.21
CA ILE A 561 -10.75 16.19 -8.34
C ILE A 561 -10.64 17.46 -9.18
N GLY A 562 -9.88 17.41 -10.29
CA GLY A 562 -9.72 18.48 -11.25
C GLY A 562 -11.05 18.89 -11.90
N MET A 563 -11.82 17.91 -12.39
CA MET A 563 -13.13 18.13 -13.00
C MET A 563 -14.10 18.84 -12.04
N ILE A 564 -14.22 18.38 -10.80
CA ILE A 564 -15.09 19.04 -9.81
C ILE A 564 -14.57 20.43 -9.42
N ALA A 565 -13.25 20.61 -9.34
CA ALA A 565 -12.66 21.91 -9.08
C ALA A 565 -12.89 22.89 -10.25
N GLY A 566 -12.77 22.43 -11.48
CA GLY A 566 -13.03 23.19 -12.71
C GLY A 566 -14.50 23.59 -12.82
N ALA A 567 -15.38 22.60 -12.84
CA ALA A 567 -16.81 22.83 -13.07
C ALA A 567 -17.50 23.69 -12.01
N LEU A 568 -17.15 23.55 -10.73
CA LEU A 568 -17.90 24.16 -9.63
C LEU A 568 -17.14 25.29 -8.89
N PHE A 569 -15.82 25.39 -9.07
CA PHE A 569 -14.97 26.30 -8.30
C PHE A 569 -13.97 27.08 -9.16
N GLY A 570 -14.21 27.14 -10.49
CA GLY A 570 -13.38 27.91 -11.43
C GLY A 570 -11.90 27.50 -11.42
N GLY A 571 -11.60 26.21 -11.35
CA GLY A 571 -10.24 25.69 -11.36
C GLY A 571 -9.44 25.94 -10.07
N SER A 572 -10.10 26.23 -8.95
CA SER A 572 -9.45 26.63 -7.70
C SER A 572 -8.48 25.55 -7.16
N ALA A 573 -7.19 25.86 -7.13
CA ALA A 573 -6.13 25.01 -6.56
C ALA A 573 -6.38 24.65 -5.07
N TRP A 574 -7.16 25.45 -4.34
CA TRP A 574 -7.51 25.18 -2.96
C TRP A 574 -8.39 23.94 -2.81
N VAL A 575 -9.29 23.70 -3.76
CA VAL A 575 -10.18 22.52 -3.75
C VAL A 575 -9.33 21.26 -3.91
N SER A 576 -8.45 21.24 -4.90
CA SER A 576 -7.55 20.11 -5.16
C SER A 576 -6.62 19.84 -3.98
N THR A 577 -6.02 20.90 -3.41
CA THR A 577 -5.14 20.80 -2.23
C THR A 577 -5.92 20.31 -1.01
N SER A 578 -7.15 20.78 -0.79
CA SER A 578 -7.99 20.37 0.35
C SER A 578 -8.31 18.88 0.34
N ALA A 579 -8.46 18.26 -0.84
CA ALA A 579 -8.71 16.83 -0.97
C ALA A 579 -7.59 15.98 -0.35
N TYR A 580 -6.33 16.37 -0.53
CA TYR A 580 -5.18 15.70 0.11
C TYR A 580 -5.20 15.89 1.63
N PHE A 581 -5.49 17.09 2.11
CA PHE A 581 -5.58 17.34 3.56
C PHE A 581 -6.74 16.59 4.21
N ILE A 582 -7.88 16.45 3.54
CA ILE A 582 -9.00 15.63 4.01
C ILE A 582 -8.60 14.16 4.09
N GLY A 583 -7.91 13.64 3.06
CA GLY A 583 -7.41 12.27 3.07
C GLY A 583 -6.45 12.00 4.24
N MET A 584 -5.49 12.90 4.48
CA MET A 584 -4.58 12.81 5.62
C MET A 584 -5.32 12.91 6.97
N ALA A 585 -6.23 13.85 7.11
CA ALA A 585 -7.04 13.99 8.33
C ALA A 585 -7.90 12.74 8.58
N ALA A 586 -8.49 12.17 7.53
CA ALA A 586 -9.27 10.93 7.61
C ALA A 586 -8.41 9.76 8.11
N ILE A 587 -7.17 9.63 7.66
CA ILE A 587 -6.23 8.61 8.14
C ILE A 587 -5.96 8.78 9.64
N VAL A 588 -5.63 9.98 10.07
CA VAL A 588 -5.31 10.27 11.48
C VAL A 588 -6.53 10.05 12.38
N ILE A 589 -7.67 10.61 12.01
CA ILE A 589 -8.93 10.46 12.76
C ILE A 589 -9.32 9.00 12.87
N SER A 590 -9.33 8.27 11.74
CA SER A 590 -9.65 6.85 11.71
C SER A 590 -8.66 6.01 12.52
N GLY A 591 -7.36 6.29 12.43
CA GLY A 591 -6.33 5.62 13.22
C GLY A 591 -6.59 5.74 14.72
N ILE A 592 -6.84 6.97 15.20
CA ILE A 592 -7.16 7.22 16.62
C ILE A 592 -8.47 6.54 17.03
N MET A 593 -9.52 6.66 16.21
CA MET A 593 -10.83 6.07 16.50
C MET A 593 -10.75 4.55 16.57
N LEU A 594 -10.16 3.91 15.57
CA LEU A 594 -10.03 2.45 15.49
C LEU A 594 -9.23 1.91 16.67
N LYS A 595 -8.11 2.55 17.04
CA LYS A 595 -7.28 2.13 18.17
C LYS A 595 -8.03 2.13 19.51
N LYS A 596 -9.00 3.02 19.69
CA LYS A 596 -9.84 3.10 20.90
C LYS A 596 -10.97 2.07 20.93
N THR A 597 -11.12 1.28 19.88
CA THR A 597 -12.08 0.17 19.86
C THR A 597 -11.46 -1.11 20.42
N ARG A 598 -12.28 -1.97 21.05
CA ARG A 598 -11.82 -3.25 21.60
C ARG A 598 -11.14 -4.17 20.57
N MET A 599 -11.42 -4.00 19.27
CA MET A 599 -10.88 -4.84 18.20
C MET A 599 -9.43 -4.50 17.86
N PHE A 600 -9.02 -3.24 18.04
CA PHE A 600 -7.71 -2.71 17.63
C PHE A 600 -6.92 -2.12 18.81
N SER A 601 -7.49 -2.16 20.04
CA SER A 601 -6.80 -1.68 21.24
C SER A 601 -5.60 -2.57 21.55
N GLY A 602 -4.50 -1.98 22.04
CA GLY A 602 -3.22 -2.63 22.35
C GLY A 602 -2.07 -1.67 22.08
N ASP A 603 -0.94 -1.86 22.74
CA ASP A 603 0.23 -1.05 22.48
C ASP A 603 0.77 -1.30 21.08
N PRO A 604 1.21 -0.25 20.35
CA PRO A 604 1.88 -0.45 19.08
C PRO A 604 3.14 -1.28 19.36
N ALA A 605 3.37 -2.29 18.51
CA ALA A 605 4.60 -3.10 18.61
C ALA A 605 5.82 -2.17 18.70
N PRO A 606 6.75 -2.41 19.62
CA PRO A 606 7.97 -1.62 19.69
C PRO A 606 8.68 -1.70 18.33
N PHE A 607 9.11 -0.55 17.83
CA PHE A 607 9.83 -0.47 16.57
C PHE A 607 11.24 -1.03 16.75
N VAL A 608 11.35 -2.35 16.73
CA VAL A 608 12.62 -3.07 16.77
C VAL A 608 12.95 -3.49 15.35
N MET A 609 13.56 -2.59 14.58
CA MET A 609 14.03 -2.91 13.22
C MET A 609 15.53 -2.67 13.13
N GLU A 610 16.26 -3.68 12.67
CA GLU A 610 17.65 -3.50 12.28
C GLU A 610 17.71 -2.55 11.11
N LEU A 611 18.57 -1.53 11.20
CA LEU A 611 18.91 -0.74 10.04
C LEU A 611 19.97 -1.53 9.27
N PRO A 612 19.60 -2.25 8.19
CA PRO A 612 20.56 -3.03 7.42
C PRO A 612 21.61 -2.08 6.85
N ALA A 613 22.89 -2.50 6.74
CA ALA A 613 23.91 -1.67 6.11
C ALA A 613 23.49 -1.31 4.68
N TYR A 614 23.76 -0.07 4.25
CA TYR A 614 23.50 0.29 2.85
C TYR A 614 24.35 -0.57 1.91
N HIS A 615 23.69 -1.08 0.89
CA HIS A 615 24.37 -1.81 -0.17
C HIS A 615 23.71 -1.49 -1.53
N TRP A 616 24.48 -1.52 -2.58
CA TRP A 616 23.96 -1.43 -3.92
C TRP A 616 23.17 -2.71 -4.23
N PRO A 617 21.90 -2.59 -4.58
CA PRO A 617 21.11 -3.76 -4.94
C PRO A 617 21.58 -4.32 -6.28
N THR A 618 21.54 -5.63 -6.43
CA THR A 618 21.81 -6.26 -7.71
C THR A 618 20.63 -5.98 -8.65
N LEU A 619 20.93 -5.55 -9.87
CA LEU A 619 19.90 -5.20 -10.87
C LEU A 619 18.90 -6.35 -11.10
N GLY A 620 19.40 -7.60 -11.13
CA GLY A 620 18.55 -8.78 -11.28
C GLY A 620 17.51 -8.95 -10.18
N ASN A 621 17.86 -8.65 -8.92
CA ASN A 621 16.92 -8.73 -7.80
C ASN A 621 15.85 -7.63 -7.86
N VAL A 622 16.25 -6.43 -8.25
CA VAL A 622 15.32 -5.29 -8.41
C VAL A 622 14.33 -5.55 -9.52
N LEU A 623 14.81 -5.95 -10.70
CA LEU A 623 13.97 -6.29 -11.87
C LEU A 623 13.03 -7.47 -11.58
N ARG A 624 13.53 -8.48 -10.88
CA ARG A 624 12.69 -9.62 -10.49
C ARG A 624 11.58 -9.21 -9.51
N SER A 625 11.90 -8.41 -8.50
CA SER A 625 10.92 -7.88 -7.54
C SER A 625 9.88 -7.00 -8.23
N MET A 626 10.30 -6.13 -9.16
CA MET A 626 9.42 -5.32 -10.01
C MET A 626 8.46 -6.23 -10.80
N TRP A 627 8.99 -7.22 -11.52
CA TRP A 627 8.20 -8.10 -12.36
C TRP A 627 7.22 -8.97 -11.57
N GLU A 628 7.64 -9.54 -10.45
CA GLU A 628 6.76 -10.35 -9.58
C GLU A 628 5.57 -9.53 -9.06
N ARG A 629 5.80 -8.26 -8.69
CA ARG A 629 4.75 -7.33 -8.27
C ARG A 629 3.85 -6.94 -9.45
N GLY A 630 4.43 -6.57 -10.58
CA GLY A 630 3.71 -6.20 -11.80
C GLY A 630 2.87 -7.35 -12.34
N TRP A 631 3.43 -8.56 -12.46
CA TRP A 631 2.69 -9.73 -12.91
C TRP A 631 1.55 -10.13 -11.98
N SER A 632 1.78 -10.02 -10.67
CA SER A 632 0.72 -10.24 -9.68
C SER A 632 -0.42 -9.24 -9.81
N PHE A 633 -0.12 -8.00 -10.21
CA PHE A 633 -1.11 -6.97 -10.51
C PHE A 633 -1.89 -7.33 -11.78
N ILE A 634 -1.22 -7.53 -12.91
CA ILE A 634 -1.82 -7.85 -14.22
C ILE A 634 -2.77 -9.05 -14.11
N LYS A 635 -2.30 -10.14 -13.51
CA LYS A 635 -3.09 -11.38 -13.42
C LYS A 635 -4.36 -11.22 -12.60
N LYS A 636 -4.34 -10.42 -11.52
CA LYS A 636 -5.47 -10.31 -10.60
C LYS A 636 -6.39 -9.15 -10.92
N ALA A 637 -5.81 -8.00 -11.28
CA ALA A 637 -6.59 -6.85 -11.68
C ALA A 637 -7.31 -7.14 -13.01
N GLY A 638 -6.63 -7.69 -14.00
CA GLY A 638 -7.20 -8.01 -15.31
C GLY A 638 -8.44 -8.88 -15.25
N THR A 639 -8.48 -9.92 -14.38
CA THR A 639 -9.67 -10.79 -14.31
C THR A 639 -10.87 -10.12 -13.64
N ILE A 640 -10.66 -9.43 -12.53
CA ILE A 640 -11.75 -8.79 -11.77
C ILE A 640 -12.30 -7.59 -12.55
N ILE A 641 -11.41 -6.78 -13.10
CA ILE A 641 -11.80 -5.58 -13.85
C ILE A 641 -12.51 -5.99 -15.14
N LEU A 642 -11.98 -6.95 -15.89
CA LEU A 642 -12.64 -7.46 -17.11
C LEU A 642 -14.08 -7.90 -16.85
N LEU A 643 -14.33 -8.67 -15.79
CA LEU A 643 -15.70 -9.10 -15.45
C LEU A 643 -16.57 -7.89 -15.04
N SER A 644 -15.96 -6.92 -14.36
CA SER A 644 -16.69 -5.72 -13.91
C SER A 644 -17.00 -4.79 -15.07
N THR A 645 -16.08 -4.61 -16.03
CA THR A 645 -16.33 -3.76 -17.21
C THR A 645 -17.40 -4.37 -18.13
N ILE A 646 -17.34 -5.68 -18.37
CA ILE A 646 -18.42 -6.37 -19.10
C ILE A 646 -19.77 -6.20 -18.41
N PHE A 647 -19.81 -6.32 -17.08
CA PHE A 647 -21.06 -6.13 -16.32
C PHE A 647 -21.55 -4.69 -16.40
N VAL A 648 -20.67 -3.70 -16.26
CA VAL A 648 -21.03 -2.28 -16.37
C VAL A 648 -21.48 -1.97 -17.77
N TRP A 649 -20.72 -2.37 -18.81
CA TRP A 649 -21.10 -2.20 -20.20
C TRP A 649 -22.51 -2.76 -20.46
N PHE A 650 -22.78 -4.02 -20.09
CA PHE A 650 -24.08 -4.63 -20.26
C PHE A 650 -25.20 -3.83 -19.55
N THR A 651 -24.96 -3.38 -18.33
CA THR A 651 -25.99 -2.63 -17.57
C THR A 651 -26.16 -1.20 -18.05
N THR A 652 -25.17 -0.62 -18.75
CA THR A 652 -25.23 0.71 -19.33
C THR A 652 -25.97 0.69 -20.66
N TYR A 653 -25.62 -0.24 -21.56
CA TYR A 653 -26.15 -0.26 -22.91
C TYR A 653 -27.41 -1.13 -23.09
N PHE A 654 -27.84 -1.86 -22.09
CA PHE A 654 -29.11 -2.61 -22.16
C PHE A 654 -30.13 -2.05 -21.19
N GLY A 655 -31.37 -1.92 -21.67
CA GLY A 655 -32.46 -1.38 -20.87
C GLY A 655 -33.85 -1.61 -21.47
N TRP A 656 -34.83 -0.99 -20.87
CA TRP A 656 -36.22 -1.04 -21.31
C TRP A 656 -36.63 0.32 -21.90
N ALA A 657 -36.50 0.48 -23.21
CA ALA A 657 -37.06 1.58 -23.97
C ALA A 657 -38.57 1.36 -24.24
N GLU A 658 -39.23 2.26 -24.95
CA GLU A 658 -40.67 2.20 -25.26
C GLU A 658 -41.02 0.93 -26.06
N ASP A 659 -40.11 0.44 -26.90
CA ASP A 659 -40.29 -0.73 -27.75
C ASP A 659 -39.91 -2.07 -27.08
N GLY A 660 -39.55 -2.08 -25.79
CA GLY A 660 -39.19 -3.27 -25.05
C GLY A 660 -37.69 -3.30 -24.59
N PHE A 661 -37.24 -4.49 -24.24
CA PHE A 661 -35.83 -4.69 -23.78
C PHE A 661 -34.92 -4.81 -25.00
N ARG A 662 -34.01 -3.86 -25.18
CA ARG A 662 -33.02 -3.84 -26.28
C ARG A 662 -31.72 -3.15 -25.89
N MET A 663 -30.77 -3.16 -26.79
CA MET A 663 -29.59 -2.31 -26.72
C MET A 663 -30.02 -0.85 -26.96
N LEU A 664 -29.53 0.05 -26.17
CA LEU A 664 -29.82 1.47 -26.15
C LEU A 664 -28.76 2.25 -26.90
N SER A 665 -29.11 3.34 -27.55
CA SER A 665 -28.21 4.36 -28.06
C SER A 665 -27.70 5.24 -26.91
N ASP A 666 -26.67 6.04 -27.14
CA ASP A 666 -26.11 6.95 -26.13
C ASP A 666 -27.14 7.97 -25.62
N GLU A 667 -28.06 8.42 -26.45
CA GLU A 667 -29.15 9.32 -26.04
C GLU A 667 -30.18 8.65 -25.12
N GLU A 668 -30.28 7.30 -25.17
CA GLU A 668 -31.29 6.52 -24.43
C GLU A 668 -30.76 5.93 -23.12
N ILE A 669 -29.54 6.24 -22.68
CA ILE A 669 -28.90 5.70 -21.45
C ILE A 669 -29.76 5.89 -20.20
N ASN A 670 -30.65 6.88 -20.19
CA ASN A 670 -31.61 7.09 -19.12
C ASN A 670 -32.57 5.90 -18.89
N TYR A 671 -32.77 5.04 -19.88
CA TYR A 671 -33.60 3.83 -19.79
C TYR A 671 -32.81 2.58 -19.43
N SER A 672 -31.53 2.70 -19.23
CA SER A 672 -30.60 1.59 -18.92
C SER A 672 -30.92 0.89 -17.60
N ILE A 673 -30.47 -0.34 -17.50
CA ILE A 673 -30.49 -1.09 -16.22
C ILE A 673 -29.74 -0.33 -15.15
N LEU A 674 -28.58 0.24 -15.50
CA LEU A 674 -27.73 0.99 -14.57
C LEU A 674 -28.43 2.26 -14.08
N ALA A 675 -29.15 3.00 -14.94
CA ALA A 675 -29.93 4.16 -14.55
C ALA A 675 -31.05 3.78 -13.56
N LYS A 676 -31.74 2.66 -13.79
CA LYS A 676 -32.76 2.15 -12.87
C LYS A 676 -32.21 1.71 -11.53
N ILE A 677 -31.04 1.05 -11.53
CA ILE A 677 -30.33 0.69 -10.28
C ILE A 677 -29.90 1.97 -9.54
N GLY A 678 -29.28 2.93 -10.25
CA GLY A 678 -28.91 4.22 -9.70
C GLY A 678 -30.08 4.96 -9.07
N GLY A 679 -31.20 5.06 -9.79
CA GLY A 679 -32.43 5.66 -9.31
C GLY A 679 -33.04 4.98 -8.08
N ALA A 680 -32.99 3.64 -8.03
CA ALA A 680 -33.50 2.87 -6.89
C ALA A 680 -32.73 3.12 -5.59
N ILE A 681 -31.44 3.47 -5.66
CA ILE A 681 -30.59 3.73 -4.50
C ILE A 681 -30.25 5.22 -4.29
N ALA A 682 -30.63 6.09 -5.22
CA ALA A 682 -30.36 7.53 -5.20
C ALA A 682 -30.84 8.21 -3.90
N TRP A 683 -31.97 7.76 -3.35
CA TRP A 683 -32.53 8.28 -2.10
C TRP A 683 -31.55 8.15 -0.90
N ILE A 684 -30.66 7.16 -0.92
CA ILE A 684 -29.65 6.98 0.13
C ILE A 684 -28.68 8.17 0.16
N PHE A 685 -28.38 8.73 -1.02
CA PHE A 685 -27.44 9.83 -1.19
C PHE A 685 -28.11 11.22 -1.15
N ALA A 686 -29.44 11.29 -1.15
CA ALA A 686 -30.15 12.54 -1.00
C ALA A 686 -29.75 13.37 0.24
N PRO A 687 -29.48 12.78 1.43
CA PRO A 687 -28.99 13.54 2.57
C PRO A 687 -27.58 14.15 2.38
N LEU A 688 -26.81 13.66 1.40
CA LEU A 688 -25.51 14.17 1.03
C LEU A 688 -25.61 15.34 0.02
N GLY A 689 -26.83 15.63 -0.47
CA GLY A 689 -27.11 16.73 -1.38
C GLY A 689 -27.10 16.34 -2.88
N TRP A 690 -26.80 15.10 -3.24
CA TRP A 690 -26.70 14.62 -4.61
C TRP A 690 -27.45 13.28 -4.82
N GLY A 691 -28.76 13.30 -4.57
CA GLY A 691 -29.66 12.16 -4.74
C GLY A 691 -30.15 11.95 -6.18
N ASN A 692 -29.39 12.36 -7.20
CA ASN A 692 -29.69 12.10 -8.60
C ASN A 692 -29.04 10.77 -9.04
N TRP A 693 -29.66 10.10 -10.01
CA TRP A 693 -29.19 8.78 -10.44
C TRP A 693 -27.85 8.86 -11.17
N GLN A 694 -27.57 9.94 -11.88
CA GLN A 694 -26.32 10.17 -12.62
C GLN A 694 -25.12 10.17 -11.66
N ALA A 695 -25.17 10.97 -10.62
CA ALA A 695 -24.10 11.01 -9.61
C ALA A 695 -23.88 9.67 -8.91
N VAL A 696 -24.97 8.94 -8.65
CA VAL A 696 -24.91 7.60 -8.03
C VAL A 696 -24.28 6.60 -8.99
N VAL A 697 -24.64 6.63 -10.26
CA VAL A 697 -24.05 5.78 -11.30
C VAL A 697 -22.55 6.08 -11.42
N ALA A 698 -22.16 7.36 -11.53
CA ALA A 698 -20.74 7.75 -11.56
C ALA A 698 -19.96 7.25 -10.33
N SER A 699 -20.59 7.29 -9.14
CA SER A 699 -19.96 6.72 -7.93
C SER A 699 -19.81 5.19 -7.98
N ILE A 700 -20.77 4.48 -8.62
CA ILE A 700 -20.72 3.01 -8.79
C ILE A 700 -19.65 2.63 -9.82
N THR A 701 -19.62 3.30 -10.98
CA THR A 701 -18.60 3.07 -12.01
C THR A 701 -17.20 3.38 -11.48
N GLY A 702 -17.07 4.40 -10.65
CA GLY A 702 -15.85 4.72 -9.89
C GLY A 702 -15.39 3.65 -8.89
N LEU A 703 -16.17 2.62 -8.59
CA LEU A 703 -15.71 1.43 -7.87
C LEU A 703 -14.98 0.45 -8.80
N VAL A 704 -15.27 0.46 -10.08
CA VAL A 704 -14.51 -0.34 -11.06
C VAL A 704 -13.12 0.24 -11.19
N ALA A 705 -13.05 1.51 -11.62
CA ALA A 705 -11.83 2.29 -11.69
C ALA A 705 -12.17 3.76 -11.38
N LYS A 706 -11.33 4.46 -10.64
CA LYS A 706 -11.68 5.82 -10.14
C LYS A 706 -11.69 6.87 -11.25
N GLU A 707 -10.91 6.70 -12.29
CA GLU A 707 -10.91 7.50 -13.52
C GLU A 707 -12.26 7.41 -14.26
N ASN A 708 -12.94 6.29 -14.20
CA ASN A 708 -14.25 6.11 -14.86
C ASN A 708 -15.33 7.06 -14.31
N ILE A 709 -15.11 7.73 -13.18
CA ILE A 709 -16.01 8.77 -12.70
C ILE A 709 -16.07 9.92 -13.70
N VAL A 710 -14.92 10.35 -14.23
CA VAL A 710 -14.81 11.45 -15.21
C VAL A 710 -15.52 11.07 -16.49
N GLY A 711 -15.17 9.92 -17.09
CA GLY A 711 -15.81 9.46 -18.32
C GLY A 711 -17.33 9.26 -18.16
N THR A 712 -17.78 8.69 -17.02
CA THR A 712 -19.22 8.53 -16.77
C THR A 712 -19.93 9.86 -16.60
N LEU A 713 -19.33 10.84 -15.91
CA LEU A 713 -19.90 12.18 -15.80
C LEU A 713 -19.88 12.88 -17.14
N GLY A 714 -18.83 12.72 -17.94
CA GLY A 714 -18.74 13.22 -19.32
C GLY A 714 -19.92 12.74 -20.17
N ILE A 715 -20.16 11.43 -20.22
CA ILE A 715 -21.28 10.84 -20.97
C ILE A 715 -22.64 11.29 -20.43
N LEU A 716 -22.84 11.26 -19.10
CA LEU A 716 -24.15 11.52 -18.50
C LEU A 716 -24.54 13.00 -18.43
N TYR A 717 -23.56 13.90 -18.53
CA TYR A 717 -23.77 15.35 -18.51
C TYR A 717 -23.31 16.04 -19.80
N GLY A 718 -22.73 15.30 -20.78
CA GLY A 718 -22.32 15.84 -22.08
C GLY A 718 -23.44 15.91 -23.13
N GLY A 719 -24.58 15.25 -22.89
CA GLY A 719 -25.72 15.29 -23.81
C GLY A 719 -26.63 16.47 -23.53
N GLY A 720 -26.82 17.37 -24.50
CA GLY A 720 -27.75 18.54 -24.42
C GLY A 720 -27.10 19.81 -24.96
N ASP A 721 -27.86 20.94 -24.84
CA ASP A 721 -27.45 22.26 -25.37
C ASP A 721 -26.29 22.94 -24.57
N GLY A 722 -25.66 22.25 -23.62
CA GLY A 722 -24.60 22.80 -22.75
C GLY A 722 -23.47 21.82 -22.59
N THR A 723 -22.28 22.35 -22.31
CA THR A 723 -21.08 21.55 -22.06
C THR A 723 -21.19 20.77 -20.76
N VAL A 724 -20.35 19.74 -20.61
CA VAL A 724 -20.25 18.91 -19.39
C VAL A 724 -20.11 19.75 -18.12
N TYR A 725 -19.27 20.80 -18.17
CA TYR A 725 -19.03 21.69 -17.03
C TYR A 725 -20.24 22.54 -16.67
N GLN A 726 -20.93 23.08 -17.66
CA GLN A 726 -22.16 23.86 -17.45
C GLN A 726 -23.28 22.99 -16.90
N ASN A 727 -23.44 21.78 -17.45
CA ASN A 727 -24.44 20.82 -16.99
C ASN A 727 -24.16 20.32 -15.56
N LEU A 728 -22.88 20.09 -15.23
CA LEU A 728 -22.45 19.79 -13.85
C LEU A 728 -22.74 20.97 -12.90
N ALA A 729 -22.48 22.22 -13.30
CA ALA A 729 -22.73 23.39 -12.50
C ALA A 729 -24.23 23.64 -12.25
N THR A 730 -25.10 23.17 -13.15
CA THR A 730 -26.57 23.20 -12.93
C THR A 730 -27.07 22.09 -12.02
N ALA A 731 -26.43 20.88 -12.11
CA ALA A 731 -26.80 19.70 -11.32
C ALA A 731 -26.27 19.77 -9.87
N PHE A 732 -25.14 20.40 -9.67
CA PHE A 732 -24.47 20.52 -8.36
C PHE A 732 -24.24 21.98 -8.02
N ASN A 733 -24.45 22.32 -6.77
CA ASN A 733 -23.88 23.57 -6.22
C ASN A 733 -22.52 23.27 -5.56
N GLY A 734 -21.76 24.30 -5.24
CA GLY A 734 -20.42 24.12 -4.66
C GLY A 734 -20.40 23.23 -3.41
N ILE A 735 -21.43 23.26 -2.55
CA ILE A 735 -21.50 22.43 -1.33
C ILE A 735 -21.80 20.98 -1.68
N THR A 736 -22.77 20.73 -2.55
CA THR A 736 -23.17 19.38 -2.94
C THR A 736 -22.08 18.70 -3.78
N GLY A 737 -21.43 19.44 -4.67
CA GLY A 737 -20.28 18.96 -5.44
C GLY A 737 -19.07 18.65 -4.55
N TYR A 738 -18.80 19.49 -3.55
CA TYR A 738 -17.73 19.19 -2.58
C TYR A 738 -18.07 17.97 -1.70
N SER A 739 -19.33 17.78 -1.33
CA SER A 739 -19.80 16.58 -0.64
C SER A 739 -19.62 15.33 -1.50
N PHE A 740 -19.92 15.42 -2.80
CA PHE A 740 -19.72 14.35 -3.78
C PHE A 740 -18.23 14.01 -3.94
N LEU A 741 -17.36 15.02 -4.03
CA LEU A 741 -15.91 14.87 -4.06
C LEU A 741 -15.41 14.13 -2.81
N VAL A 742 -15.80 14.58 -1.62
CA VAL A 742 -15.34 14.00 -0.35
C VAL A 742 -15.83 12.56 -0.20
N PHE A 743 -17.06 12.24 -0.62
CA PHE A 743 -17.56 10.87 -0.59
C PHE A 743 -16.71 9.96 -1.49
N ASN A 744 -16.51 10.32 -2.76
CA ASN A 744 -15.76 9.52 -3.72
C ASN A 744 -14.26 9.43 -3.40
N LEU A 745 -13.74 10.43 -2.68
CA LEU A 745 -12.39 10.43 -2.16
C LEU A 745 -12.19 9.36 -1.07
N LEU A 746 -13.12 9.29 -0.10
CA LEU A 746 -12.98 8.49 1.12
C LEU A 746 -13.69 7.13 1.07
N CYS A 747 -14.61 6.90 0.13
CA CYS A 747 -15.32 5.64 0.00
C CYS A 747 -14.39 4.48 -0.38
N ALA A 748 -14.93 3.28 -0.48
CA ALA A 748 -14.18 2.11 -0.91
C ALA A 748 -13.38 2.39 -2.20
N PRO A 749 -12.13 1.92 -2.30
CA PRO A 749 -11.30 2.12 -3.48
C PRO A 749 -11.80 1.28 -4.66
N CYS A 750 -11.11 1.38 -5.81
CA CYS A 750 -11.40 0.58 -6.98
C CYS A 750 -11.33 -0.94 -6.70
N PHE A 751 -12.02 -1.74 -7.51
CA PHE A 751 -12.09 -3.20 -7.34
C PHE A 751 -10.71 -3.88 -7.29
N ALA A 752 -9.74 -3.38 -8.03
CA ALA A 752 -8.37 -3.88 -7.97
C ALA A 752 -7.74 -3.69 -6.57
N ALA A 753 -7.96 -2.53 -5.95
CA ALA A 753 -7.51 -2.27 -4.59
C ALA A 753 -8.33 -3.06 -3.55
N ILE A 754 -9.63 -3.26 -3.76
CA ILE A 754 -10.46 -4.16 -2.94
C ILE A 754 -9.92 -5.59 -3.02
N GLY A 755 -9.50 -6.05 -4.20
CA GLY A 755 -8.83 -7.33 -4.39
C GLY A 755 -7.52 -7.44 -3.60
N ALA A 756 -6.73 -6.36 -3.54
CA ALA A 756 -5.53 -6.29 -2.70
C ALA A 756 -5.90 -6.33 -1.20
N ILE A 757 -6.91 -5.56 -0.77
CA ILE A 757 -7.42 -5.59 0.61
C ILE A 757 -7.85 -7.01 1.00
N LYS A 758 -8.63 -7.69 0.16
CA LYS A 758 -9.08 -9.09 0.39
C LYS A 758 -7.90 -10.03 0.61
N ARG A 759 -6.86 -9.87 -0.19
CA ARG A 759 -5.67 -10.71 -0.11
C ARG A 759 -4.85 -10.43 1.14
N GLU A 760 -4.61 -9.16 1.47
CA GLU A 760 -3.77 -8.79 2.61
C GLU A 760 -4.50 -8.96 3.96
N MET A 761 -5.84 -8.85 3.99
CA MET A 761 -6.66 -9.16 5.16
C MET A 761 -6.75 -10.66 5.44
N ASN A 762 -6.57 -11.50 4.41
CA ASN A 762 -6.69 -12.96 4.47
C ASN A 762 -7.93 -13.47 5.23
N SER A 763 -9.00 -12.70 5.21
CA SER A 763 -10.27 -12.98 5.90
C SER A 763 -11.42 -12.26 5.23
N GLN A 764 -12.45 -12.99 4.83
CA GLN A 764 -13.64 -12.42 4.20
C GLN A 764 -14.37 -11.45 5.14
N LYS A 765 -14.45 -11.80 6.43
CA LYS A 765 -15.07 -10.96 7.46
C LYS A 765 -14.38 -9.60 7.59
N TRP A 766 -13.05 -9.59 7.64
CA TRP A 766 -12.26 -8.36 7.75
C TRP A 766 -12.27 -7.53 6.49
N THR A 767 -12.36 -8.18 5.32
CA THR A 767 -12.50 -7.48 4.03
C THR A 767 -13.81 -6.70 3.96
N TRP A 768 -14.93 -7.35 4.27
CA TRP A 768 -16.23 -6.67 4.28
C TRP A 768 -16.33 -5.59 5.36
N PHE A 769 -15.70 -5.83 6.52
CA PHE A 769 -15.61 -4.81 7.56
C PHE A 769 -14.82 -3.59 7.09
N ALA A 770 -13.70 -3.78 6.40
CA ALA A 770 -12.89 -2.69 5.86
C ALA A 770 -13.67 -1.85 4.84
N ILE A 771 -14.33 -2.50 3.88
CA ILE A 771 -15.17 -1.84 2.86
C ILE A 771 -16.32 -1.09 3.51
N GLY A 772 -17.05 -1.75 4.42
CA GLY A 772 -18.17 -1.14 5.15
C GLY A 772 -17.74 0.06 6.00
N TYR A 773 -16.58 -0.04 6.65
CA TYR A 773 -16.00 1.06 7.41
C TYR A 773 -15.65 2.26 6.51
N GLN A 774 -14.97 2.03 5.38
CA GLN A 774 -14.59 3.07 4.44
C GLN A 774 -15.82 3.79 3.87
N CYS A 775 -16.83 3.04 3.38
CA CYS A 775 -18.06 3.63 2.88
C CYS A 775 -18.84 4.38 3.97
N GLY A 776 -18.97 3.80 5.16
CA GLY A 776 -19.67 4.42 6.29
C GLY A 776 -18.99 5.70 6.79
N PHE A 777 -17.65 5.69 6.85
CA PHE A 777 -16.88 6.87 7.23
C PHE A 777 -16.98 7.97 6.17
N ALA A 778 -16.85 7.62 4.88
CA ALA A 778 -17.03 8.54 3.76
C ALA A 778 -18.42 9.18 3.77
N TYR A 779 -19.45 8.37 3.98
CA TYR A 779 -20.84 8.84 4.07
C TYR A 779 -21.04 9.82 5.23
N ALA A 780 -20.50 9.51 6.40
CA ALA A 780 -20.60 10.37 7.58
C ALA A 780 -19.92 11.73 7.37
N ILE A 781 -18.71 11.74 6.78
CA ILE A 781 -17.99 12.99 6.50
C ILE A 781 -18.69 13.79 5.41
N ALA A 782 -19.10 13.18 4.30
CA ALA A 782 -19.80 13.85 3.22
C ALA A 782 -21.15 14.44 3.69
N LEU A 783 -21.89 13.71 4.52
CA LEU A 783 -23.14 14.20 5.13
C LEU A 783 -22.86 15.43 6.00
N MET A 784 -21.82 15.42 6.84
CA MET A 784 -21.47 16.60 7.64
C MET A 784 -21.10 17.79 6.76
N VAL A 785 -20.33 17.56 5.68
CA VAL A 785 -19.96 18.61 4.72
C VAL A 785 -21.22 19.25 4.11
N ASN A 786 -22.13 18.43 3.60
CA ASN A 786 -23.36 18.94 3.00
C ASN A 786 -24.26 19.68 4.00
N GLN A 787 -24.55 19.04 5.14
CA GLN A 787 -25.52 19.58 6.10
C GLN A 787 -25.02 20.85 6.80
N PHE A 788 -23.73 20.92 7.13
CA PHE A 788 -23.15 22.13 7.70
C PHE A 788 -22.98 23.24 6.65
N GLY A 789 -22.57 22.87 5.41
CA GLY A 789 -22.55 23.82 4.30
C GLY A 789 -23.93 24.42 4.03
N ALA A 790 -24.95 23.58 3.93
CA ALA A 790 -26.35 24.01 3.74
C ALA A 790 -26.88 24.88 4.91
N LEU A 791 -26.42 24.63 6.13
CA LEU A 791 -26.77 25.46 7.29
C LEU A 791 -26.21 26.89 7.13
N PHE A 792 -24.95 27.04 6.65
CA PHE A 792 -24.35 28.37 6.43
C PHE A 792 -24.99 29.14 5.27
N THR A 793 -25.56 28.44 4.29
CA THR A 793 -26.31 29.08 3.16
C THR A 793 -27.80 29.27 3.43
N GLY A 794 -28.30 28.88 4.62
CA GLY A 794 -29.70 29.07 5.01
C GLY A 794 -30.67 28.00 4.47
N ASN A 795 -30.21 27.00 3.73
CA ASN A 795 -30.98 25.91 3.13
C ASN A 795 -30.92 24.59 3.89
N GLY A 796 -30.45 24.61 5.15
CA GLY A 796 -30.21 23.42 5.96
C GLY A 796 -31.48 22.70 6.37
N ASN A 797 -31.53 21.36 6.17
CA ASN A 797 -32.58 20.52 6.74
C ASN A 797 -32.29 20.29 8.23
N VAL A 798 -33.20 20.71 9.09
CA VAL A 798 -33.05 20.63 10.57
C VAL A 798 -32.68 19.20 11.01
N LEU A 799 -33.35 18.18 10.45
CA LEU A 799 -33.09 16.79 10.80
C LEU A 799 -31.68 16.34 10.35
N GLY A 800 -31.26 16.75 9.17
CA GLY A 800 -29.92 16.46 8.63
C GLY A 800 -28.82 17.13 9.48
N VAL A 801 -29.02 18.38 9.86
CA VAL A 801 -28.07 19.12 10.73
C VAL A 801 -27.95 18.44 12.10
N ILE A 802 -29.06 17.99 12.72
CA ILE A 802 -29.03 17.25 13.99
C ILE A 802 -28.21 15.97 13.83
N VAL A 803 -28.44 15.20 12.76
CA VAL A 803 -27.65 13.98 12.48
C VAL A 803 -26.16 14.32 12.29
N GLY A 804 -25.85 15.39 11.56
CA GLY A 804 -24.48 15.87 11.38
C GLY A 804 -23.80 16.23 12.69
N VAL A 805 -24.49 16.94 13.59
CA VAL A 805 -23.99 17.27 14.94
C VAL A 805 -23.76 16.02 15.79
N VAL A 806 -24.68 15.05 15.73
CA VAL A 806 -24.54 13.77 16.47
C VAL A 806 -23.31 13.00 15.96
N LEU A 807 -23.12 12.93 14.63
CA LEU A 807 -21.93 12.29 14.05
C LEU A 807 -20.64 13.00 14.43
N LEU A 808 -20.60 14.32 14.38
CA LEU A 808 -19.46 15.11 14.83
C LEU A 808 -19.17 14.88 16.32
N ALA A 809 -20.21 14.92 17.18
CA ALA A 809 -20.08 14.65 18.58
C ALA A 809 -19.57 13.22 18.85
N PHE A 810 -20.01 12.23 18.08
CA PHE A 810 -19.51 10.86 18.16
C PHE A 810 -18.04 10.77 17.77
N ILE A 811 -17.61 11.41 16.69
CA ILE A 811 -16.18 11.46 16.27
C ILE A 811 -15.35 12.13 17.37
N VAL A 812 -15.77 13.29 17.86
CA VAL A 812 -15.09 14.01 18.95
C VAL A 812 -15.04 13.16 20.23
N TYR A 813 -16.14 12.52 20.59
CA TYR A 813 -16.17 11.60 21.73
C TYR A 813 -15.14 10.48 21.56
N MET A 814 -15.08 9.86 20.37
CA MET A 814 -14.11 8.81 20.09
C MET A 814 -12.67 9.33 20.10
N LEU A 815 -12.43 10.57 19.69
CA LEU A 815 -11.10 11.20 19.76
C LEU A 815 -10.66 11.54 21.19
N VAL A 816 -11.60 11.93 22.07
CA VAL A 816 -11.31 12.32 23.46
C VAL A 816 -11.36 11.14 24.42
N LYS A 817 -12.15 10.09 24.11
CA LYS A 817 -12.28 8.91 24.98
C LYS A 817 -10.91 8.39 25.42
N PRO A 818 -10.66 8.17 26.73
CA PRO A 818 -9.39 7.65 27.22
C PRO A 818 -9.12 6.26 26.63
N TYR A 819 -7.86 6.00 26.34
CA TYR A 819 -7.39 4.69 25.89
C TYR A 819 -7.58 3.68 27.05
N LYS A 820 -8.18 2.53 26.75
CA LYS A 820 -8.19 1.39 27.67
C LYS A 820 -7.14 0.42 27.19
N GLU A 821 -6.18 0.08 28.03
CA GLU A 821 -5.23 -1.01 27.79
C GLU A 821 -6.00 -2.27 27.40
N ALA A 822 -5.59 -2.89 26.33
CA ALA A 822 -6.18 -4.14 25.88
C ALA A 822 -5.33 -5.30 26.34
N THR A 823 -6.00 -6.39 26.66
CA THR A 823 -5.38 -7.69 26.88
C THR A 823 -4.42 -8.07 25.74
N LYS A 824 -3.20 -8.46 26.12
CA LYS A 824 -2.14 -8.95 25.23
C LYS A 824 -2.66 -10.03 24.26
N LEU A 825 -2.11 -10.10 23.04
CA LEU A 825 -2.45 -11.08 22.01
C LEU A 825 -2.33 -12.52 22.56
N THR A 826 -3.44 -13.21 22.69
CA THR A 826 -3.46 -14.62 23.06
C THR A 826 -3.81 -15.46 21.83
N ALA A 827 -2.84 -16.15 21.24
CA ALA A 827 -3.12 -17.23 20.30
C ALA A 827 -3.58 -18.44 21.13
N LYS A 828 -4.85 -18.86 20.99
CA LYS A 828 -5.29 -20.17 21.49
C LYS A 828 -4.77 -21.22 20.51
N ILE A 829 -3.71 -21.88 20.87
CA ILE A 829 -3.29 -23.13 20.23
C ILE A 829 -4.15 -24.24 20.83
N LYS A 830 -5.03 -24.83 20.00
CA LYS A 830 -5.78 -26.04 20.35
C LYS A 830 -4.90 -27.23 20.24
#